data_19dee1b3a23b12eb5c263b1697f74d8f
#
_entry.id   19dee1b3a23b12eb5c263b1697f74d8f
#
_cell.length_a   1.000
_cell.length_b   1.000
_cell.length_c   1.000
_cell.angle_alpha   90.00
_cell.angle_beta   90.00
_cell.angle_gamma   90.00
#
_symmetry.space_group_name_H-M   'P 1'
#
loop_
_entity.id
_entity.type
_entity.pdbx_description
1 polymer ?
#
loop_
_entity_poly.entity_id
_entity_poly.type
_entity_poly.pdbx_seq_one_letter_code
_entity_poly.pdbx_strand_id
1 'polypeptide(L)'
;MKIEIKSMTLQNFKKVRGQEINFSHNMVISGANKVGKTTIYDAYLWAIFGVISKKNATVQPLDINNDVIHHLETSVTVVLNYNDEREIKVQRILSENWKNKGTADEKLQSTTQNRLIDDVPLSQKDFNAKLEELCPLNKWLVLSNINIFMSYKVDDRRKMLMSLAGKINEEELMKPYPMVYKGLIKEKKKLSDMLTQQKATKKKAEEELDLIPAKVQAQEALRVDADFTALKAQKAKIDADIAAIDAALEGTTEKDPAMEDYLNKLQAHNVKVANAQKVWQDAKIKAIDELTKKISTASTKLNDAKSAYTTNMETNKKNKVSLAEVTINFNNKIKEWNNANEKKFNHKQTDVCPVCGRPYTEEMKAKEYDNAVAEFNKNKSKELTKIQNEAAQIKQQMTVLKGNINTYEQITKAQDEDKVKNAQSEYQKLIDERTEKQNQTWEAAAEKVVFDKDLADIEASKPVAKVDATIEENKEKKKTLTSQRDELVNQIAGEETNKRIDTEKEKLNNRSVELSQIIADCGEVISQIKAYKKAKINLVEQKVNSYFSLIRWKFYEQNKINDDEKEICTAIDKDGIDYDNTNDGTVIDMGVDIISGISKASNIFVPLFVDRKESAEHIVPVEQQIIYLQCIYGQPLEIKSV
;
A
#
# COMPACT_ATOMS: atom_id res chain seq x y z
N MET A 1 6.68 25.14 30.75
CA MET A 1 5.52 25.05 31.64
C MET A 1 5.75 23.94 32.64
N LYS A 2 5.58 24.23 33.93
CA LYS A 2 5.84 23.27 35.03
C LYS A 2 4.63 23.20 35.94
N ILE A 3 4.15 21.99 36.24
CA ILE A 3 3.09 21.73 37.19
C ILE A 3 3.58 20.70 38.19
N GLU A 4 3.47 20.99 39.50
CA GLU A 4 3.81 20.08 40.55
C GLU A 4 2.64 19.97 41.55
N ILE A 5 2.46 18.80 42.15
CA ILE A 5 1.54 18.62 43.28
C ILE A 5 2.23 19.17 44.52
N LYS A 6 1.60 20.14 45.20
CA LYS A 6 2.04 20.63 46.52
C LYS A 6 1.45 19.79 47.65
N SER A 7 0.13 19.59 47.59
CA SER A 7 -0.57 18.76 48.55
C SER A 7 -1.80 18.09 47.94
N MET A 8 -2.23 17.01 48.56
CA MET A 8 -3.46 16.31 48.18
C MET A 8 -4.22 15.87 49.42
N THR A 9 -5.49 16.21 49.52
CA THR A 9 -6.38 15.80 50.60
C THR A 9 -7.43 14.82 50.04
N LEU A 10 -7.49 13.63 50.63
CA LEU A 10 -8.46 12.60 50.31
C LEU A 10 -9.48 12.48 51.42
N GLN A 11 -10.78 12.52 51.11
CA GLN A 11 -11.87 12.30 52.06
C GLN A 11 -12.79 11.21 51.50
N ASN A 12 -12.94 10.13 52.25
CA ASN A 12 -13.75 8.96 51.90
C ASN A 12 -13.48 8.44 50.49
N PHE A 13 -12.22 8.46 50.06
CA PHE A 13 -11.82 8.00 48.73
C PHE A 13 -11.32 6.55 48.80
N LYS A 14 -12.06 5.62 48.22
CA LYS A 14 -11.79 4.17 48.35
C LYS A 14 -11.66 3.76 49.83
N LYS A 15 -10.49 3.25 50.23
CA LYS A 15 -10.24 2.83 51.63
C LYS A 15 -9.78 3.96 52.53
N VAL A 16 -9.45 5.14 51.99
CA VAL A 16 -8.96 6.28 52.74
C VAL A 16 -10.11 7.09 53.29
N ARG A 17 -10.24 7.23 54.60
CA ARG A 17 -11.30 7.98 55.28
C ARG A 17 -11.00 9.48 55.35
N GLY A 18 -9.79 9.83 55.65
CA GLY A 18 -9.27 11.19 55.67
C GLY A 18 -7.76 11.16 55.71
N GLN A 19 -7.11 11.78 54.73
CA GLN A 19 -5.64 11.84 54.69
C GLN A 19 -5.22 13.08 53.91
N GLU A 20 -4.28 13.80 54.46
CA GLU A 20 -3.57 14.87 53.78
C GLU A 20 -2.13 14.43 53.52
N ILE A 21 -1.64 14.70 52.31
CA ILE A 21 -0.31 14.33 51.83
C ILE A 21 0.35 15.57 51.27
N ASN A 22 1.50 15.93 51.78
CA ASN A 22 2.37 16.97 51.24
C ASN A 22 3.40 16.32 50.32
N PHE A 23 3.58 16.89 49.13
CA PHE A 23 4.45 16.34 48.10
C PHE A 23 5.73 17.16 48.01
N SER A 24 6.85 16.45 47.84
CA SER A 24 8.13 17.03 47.43
C SER A 24 8.37 16.79 45.95
N HIS A 25 9.42 17.41 45.39
CA HIS A 25 9.79 17.25 44.00
C HIS A 25 10.11 15.78 43.67
N ASN A 26 10.85 15.10 44.54
CA ASN A 26 11.11 13.67 44.47
C ASN A 26 10.49 12.99 45.67
N MET A 27 9.66 11.96 45.46
CA MET A 27 8.92 11.31 46.51
C MET A 27 8.85 9.80 46.32
N VAL A 28 8.90 9.05 47.39
CA VAL A 28 8.62 7.61 47.44
C VAL A 28 7.44 7.34 48.36
N ILE A 29 6.41 6.71 47.82
CA ILE A 29 5.26 6.18 48.55
C ILE A 29 5.45 4.67 48.63
N SER A 30 5.85 4.17 49.80
CA SER A 30 6.21 2.77 50.03
C SER A 30 5.22 2.04 50.92
N GLY A 31 5.23 0.71 50.88
CA GLY A 31 4.45 -0.15 51.77
C GLY A 31 4.02 -1.45 51.11
N ALA A 32 3.39 -2.33 51.87
CA ALA A 32 2.92 -3.64 51.40
C ALA A 32 1.84 -3.52 50.29
N ASN A 33 1.53 -4.62 49.65
CA ASN A 33 0.42 -4.65 48.70
C ASN A 33 -0.91 -4.34 49.41
N LYS A 34 -1.80 -3.61 48.73
CA LYS A 34 -3.14 -3.20 49.22
C LYS A 34 -3.17 -2.15 50.35
N VAL A 35 -2.05 -1.55 50.72
CA VAL A 35 -2.01 -0.48 51.76
C VAL A 35 -2.48 0.89 51.26
N GLY A 36 -2.70 1.08 49.96
CA GLY A 36 -3.24 2.34 49.42
C GLY A 36 -2.32 3.12 48.49
N LYS A 37 -1.15 2.62 48.12
CA LYS A 37 -0.20 3.30 47.21
C LYS A 37 -0.90 3.73 45.88
N THR A 38 -1.51 2.77 45.17
CA THR A 38 -2.25 3.03 43.93
C THR A 38 -3.49 3.92 44.17
N THR A 39 -4.04 3.94 45.42
CA THR A 39 -5.17 4.81 45.76
C THR A 39 -4.79 6.28 45.67
N ILE A 40 -3.57 6.65 46.03
CA ILE A 40 -3.05 8.01 45.93
C ILE A 40 -2.90 8.42 44.48
N TYR A 41 -2.39 7.55 43.62
CA TYR A 41 -2.35 7.80 42.17
C TYR A 41 -3.74 7.91 41.56
N ASP A 42 -4.67 7.02 41.93
CA ASP A 42 -6.05 7.07 41.49
C ASP A 42 -6.77 8.34 41.94
N ALA A 43 -6.46 8.87 43.12
CA ALA A 43 -6.99 10.13 43.61
C ALA A 43 -6.55 11.31 42.73
N TYR A 44 -5.26 11.36 42.38
CA TYR A 44 -4.74 12.34 41.43
C TYR A 44 -5.44 12.27 40.07
N LEU A 45 -5.50 11.05 39.47
CA LEU A 45 -6.18 10.84 38.19
C LEU A 45 -7.66 11.25 38.23
N TRP A 46 -8.33 10.92 39.35
CA TRP A 46 -9.74 11.24 39.48
C TRP A 46 -9.97 12.74 39.67
N ALA A 47 -9.17 13.40 40.46
CA ALA A 47 -9.30 14.85 40.69
C ALA A 47 -9.12 15.64 39.38
N ILE A 48 -8.09 15.33 38.61
CA ILE A 48 -7.75 16.08 37.40
C ILE A 48 -8.58 15.61 36.20
N PHE A 49 -8.55 14.29 35.88
CA PHE A 49 -9.12 13.75 34.64
C PHE A 49 -10.49 13.08 34.81
N GLY A 50 -10.94 12.86 36.06
CA GLY A 50 -12.19 12.12 36.33
C GLY A 50 -12.14 10.64 36.04
N VAL A 51 -10.94 10.06 35.93
CA VAL A 51 -10.70 8.64 35.66
C VAL A 51 -9.85 8.01 36.77
N ILE A 52 -9.80 6.70 36.83
CA ILE A 52 -8.91 5.94 37.72
C ILE A 52 -8.19 4.86 36.94
N SER A 53 -7.12 4.31 37.47
CA SER A 53 -6.26 3.31 36.80
C SER A 53 -6.99 2.03 36.40
N LYS A 54 -7.98 1.60 37.18
CA LYS A 54 -8.82 0.44 36.88
C LYS A 54 -10.18 0.85 36.34
N LYS A 55 -10.45 0.58 35.09
CA LYS A 55 -11.77 0.77 34.50
C LYS A 55 -12.84 0.03 35.31
N ASN A 56 -13.99 0.68 35.56
CA ASN A 56 -15.14 0.14 36.30
C ASN A 56 -14.97 -0.08 37.82
N ALA A 57 -13.89 0.40 38.45
CA ALA A 57 -13.83 0.45 39.90
C ALA A 57 -14.51 1.73 40.44
N THR A 58 -15.15 1.63 41.61
CA THR A 58 -15.70 2.81 42.30
C THR A 58 -14.63 3.62 43.00
N VAL A 59 -14.86 4.91 43.16
CA VAL A 59 -14.06 5.82 43.99
C VAL A 59 -14.60 5.92 45.41
N GLN A 60 -15.87 5.50 45.62
CA GLN A 60 -16.52 5.50 46.91
C GLN A 60 -15.94 4.40 47.80
N PRO A 61 -15.97 4.59 49.11
CA PRO A 61 -15.60 3.55 50.08
C PRO A 61 -16.49 2.33 49.93
N LEU A 62 -15.89 1.17 50.05
CA LEU A 62 -16.59 -0.09 50.10
C LEU A 62 -16.52 -0.69 51.49
N ASP A 63 -17.59 -1.40 51.90
CA ASP A 63 -17.63 -2.22 53.08
C ASP A 63 -16.93 -3.57 52.87
N ILE A 64 -17.08 -4.48 53.83
CA ILE A 64 -16.47 -5.81 53.81
C ILE A 64 -17.08 -6.71 52.71
N ASN A 65 -18.28 -6.40 52.25
CA ASN A 65 -19.01 -7.13 51.20
C ASN A 65 -18.73 -6.58 49.81
N ASN A 66 -17.86 -5.54 49.71
CA ASN A 66 -17.63 -4.72 48.51
C ASN A 66 -18.85 -3.90 48.08
N ASP A 67 -19.81 -3.65 48.96
CA ASP A 67 -20.91 -2.72 48.73
C ASP A 67 -20.47 -1.30 49.05
N VAL A 68 -21.02 -0.30 48.30
CA VAL A 68 -20.72 1.09 48.54
C VAL A 68 -21.24 1.50 49.94
N ILE A 69 -20.39 2.11 50.74
CA ILE A 69 -20.80 2.73 52.00
C ILE A 69 -21.47 4.05 51.64
N HIS A 70 -22.79 4.06 51.77
CA HIS A 70 -23.61 5.20 51.46
C HIS A 70 -23.56 6.34 52.46
N HIS A 71 -24.15 7.48 52.13
CA HIS A 71 -24.23 8.71 52.93
C HIS A 71 -22.85 9.34 53.22
N LEU A 72 -21.84 8.96 52.51
CA LEU A 72 -20.51 9.53 52.58
C LEU A 72 -20.21 10.36 51.33
N GLU A 73 -19.82 11.58 51.56
CA GLU A 73 -19.27 12.42 50.49
C GLU A 73 -17.85 11.98 50.21
N THR A 74 -17.56 11.67 48.93
CA THR A 74 -16.20 11.31 48.51
C THR A 74 -15.58 12.54 47.86
N SER A 75 -14.44 13.01 48.35
CA SER A 75 -13.77 14.14 47.73
C SER A 75 -12.26 13.97 47.65
N VAL A 76 -11.68 14.56 46.63
CA VAL A 76 -10.24 14.73 46.47
C VAL A 76 -9.95 16.18 46.09
N THR A 77 -9.06 16.76 46.87
CA THR A 77 -8.53 18.12 46.64
C THR A 77 -7.06 18.00 46.31
N VAL A 78 -6.62 18.60 45.20
CA VAL A 78 -5.21 18.67 44.79
C VAL A 78 -4.81 20.12 44.70
N VAL A 79 -3.78 20.52 45.43
CA VAL A 79 -3.16 21.83 45.28
C VAL A 79 -1.97 21.69 44.37
N LEU A 80 -2.03 22.37 43.23
CA LEU A 80 -0.99 22.39 42.21
C LEU A 80 -0.17 23.66 42.33
N ASN A 81 1.15 23.54 42.23
CA ASN A 81 2.05 24.65 41.98
C ASN A 81 2.26 24.77 40.46
N TYR A 82 1.91 25.93 39.88
CA TYR A 82 2.00 26.22 38.48
C TYR A 82 3.12 27.22 38.18
N ASN A 83 4.16 26.79 37.50
CA ASN A 83 5.36 27.55 37.12
C ASN A 83 6.12 28.20 38.29
N ASP A 84 5.98 27.67 39.50
CA ASP A 84 6.48 28.26 40.75
C ASP A 84 5.95 29.69 41.04
N GLU A 85 4.87 30.12 40.35
CA GLU A 85 4.31 31.46 40.45
C GLU A 85 2.98 31.51 41.21
N ARG A 86 2.15 30.48 41.08
CA ARG A 86 0.85 30.41 41.73
C ARG A 86 0.39 29.03 42.10
N GLU A 87 -0.40 28.94 43.14
CA GLU A 87 -1.09 27.72 43.54
C GLU A 87 -2.51 27.70 42.93
N ILE A 88 -2.92 26.51 42.52
CA ILE A 88 -4.25 26.26 41.93
C ILE A 88 -4.85 25.08 42.67
N LYS A 89 -6.00 25.33 43.34
CA LYS A 89 -6.72 24.28 44.06
C LYS A 89 -7.74 23.63 43.15
N VAL A 90 -7.53 22.35 42.85
CA VAL A 90 -8.46 21.55 42.03
C VAL A 90 -9.18 20.57 42.92
N GLN A 91 -10.50 20.60 42.94
CA GLN A 91 -11.29 19.70 43.80
C GLN A 91 -12.38 19.00 42.97
N ARG A 92 -12.56 17.72 43.27
CA ARG A 92 -13.68 16.93 42.75
C ARG A 92 -14.39 16.25 43.92
N ILE A 93 -15.74 16.37 43.92
CA ILE A 93 -16.60 15.88 44.96
C ILE A 93 -17.68 15.01 44.36
N LEU A 94 -17.87 13.80 44.89
CA LEU A 94 -18.96 12.89 44.52
C LEU A 94 -19.92 12.79 45.70
N SER A 95 -21.17 13.26 45.50
CA SER A 95 -22.23 13.23 46.49
C SER A 95 -23.41 12.38 45.99
N GLU A 96 -24.12 11.79 46.91
CA GLU A 96 -25.29 10.95 46.63
C GLU A 96 -26.59 11.77 46.83
N ASN A 97 -27.51 11.64 45.91
CA ASN A 97 -28.84 12.24 45.98
C ASN A 97 -29.85 11.14 46.36
N TRP A 98 -30.47 11.32 47.51
CA TRP A 98 -31.39 10.36 48.08
C TRP A 98 -32.84 10.90 48.01
N LYS A 99 -33.77 10.05 47.59
CA LYS A 99 -35.23 10.34 47.71
C LYS A 99 -35.70 9.83 49.07
N ASN A 100 -36.55 10.58 49.74
CA ASN A 100 -37.09 10.28 51.07
C ASN A 100 -36.01 10.04 52.13
N LYS A 101 -34.98 10.86 52.12
CA LYS A 101 -33.82 10.72 53.04
C LYS A 101 -34.27 10.68 54.51
N GLY A 102 -33.79 9.68 55.26
CA GLY A 102 -34.09 9.48 56.68
C GLY A 102 -35.43 8.78 56.96
N THR A 103 -36.10 8.23 55.94
CA THR A 103 -37.33 7.41 56.12
C THR A 103 -37.09 5.94 55.72
N ALA A 104 -38.03 5.06 56.11
CA ALA A 104 -37.96 3.66 55.73
C ALA A 104 -37.99 3.39 54.21
N ASP A 105 -38.49 4.35 53.41
CA ASP A 105 -38.55 4.30 51.93
C ASP A 105 -37.41 5.05 51.25
N GLU A 106 -36.29 5.25 51.93
CA GLU A 106 -35.12 5.92 51.40
C GLU A 106 -34.50 5.14 50.25
N LYS A 107 -34.27 5.80 49.12
CA LYS A 107 -33.70 5.20 47.89
C LYS A 107 -32.67 6.13 47.29
N LEU A 108 -31.53 5.58 46.90
CA LEU A 108 -30.52 6.28 46.12
C LEU A 108 -31.13 6.61 44.75
N GLN A 109 -31.23 7.89 44.42
CA GLN A 109 -31.76 8.37 43.16
C GLN A 109 -30.65 8.54 42.10
N SER A 110 -29.55 9.18 42.47
CA SER A 110 -28.42 9.46 41.59
C SER A 110 -27.18 9.83 42.36
N THR A 111 -26.04 9.94 41.67
CA THR A 111 -24.83 10.57 42.20
C THR A 111 -24.53 11.82 41.38
N THR A 112 -24.05 12.86 42.06
CA THR A 112 -23.64 14.13 41.43
C THR A 112 -22.15 14.34 41.64
N GLN A 113 -21.46 14.75 40.58
CA GLN A 113 -20.05 15.15 40.66
C GLN A 113 -19.94 16.68 40.59
N ASN A 114 -19.55 17.31 41.69
CA ASN A 114 -19.18 18.70 41.76
C ASN A 114 -17.68 18.87 41.47
N ARG A 115 -17.31 19.91 40.76
CA ARG A 115 -15.95 20.22 40.34
C ARG A 115 -15.66 21.67 40.65
N LEU A 116 -14.58 21.90 41.35
CA LEU A 116 -14.22 23.26 41.77
C LEU A 116 -12.75 23.53 41.37
N ILE A 117 -12.49 24.77 40.99
CA ILE A 117 -11.16 25.33 40.86
C ILE A 117 -11.11 26.60 41.71
N ASP A 118 -10.18 26.68 42.64
CA ASP A 118 -10.03 27.75 43.61
C ASP A 118 -11.36 28.03 44.35
N ASP A 119 -12.00 26.96 44.81
CA ASP A 119 -13.28 26.93 45.51
C ASP A 119 -14.49 27.42 44.70
N VAL A 120 -14.32 27.70 43.41
CA VAL A 120 -15.40 28.08 42.47
C VAL A 120 -15.99 26.84 41.81
N PRO A 121 -17.28 26.53 41.99
CA PRO A 121 -17.91 25.40 41.34
C PRO A 121 -18.09 25.67 39.84
N LEU A 122 -17.76 24.68 39.02
CA LEU A 122 -17.74 24.75 37.57
C LEU A 122 -18.52 23.60 36.93
N SER A 123 -19.09 23.86 35.75
CA SER A 123 -19.58 22.79 34.89
C SER A 123 -18.43 21.90 34.44
N GLN A 124 -18.71 20.65 34.02
CA GLN A 124 -17.68 19.78 33.50
C GLN A 124 -16.94 20.40 32.31
N LYS A 125 -17.65 21.10 31.44
CA LYS A 125 -17.06 21.75 30.28
C LYS A 125 -16.10 22.88 30.69
N ASP A 126 -16.51 23.73 31.61
CA ASP A 126 -15.72 24.88 32.05
C ASP A 126 -14.51 24.42 32.91
N PHE A 127 -14.72 23.40 33.74
CA PHE A 127 -13.66 22.79 34.51
C PHE A 127 -12.56 22.20 33.60
N ASN A 128 -12.96 21.43 32.56
CA ASN A 128 -12.00 20.88 31.61
C ASN A 128 -11.32 21.98 30.79
N ALA A 129 -12.05 23.04 30.41
CA ALA A 129 -11.47 24.15 29.67
C ALA A 129 -10.41 24.90 30.49
N LYS A 130 -10.66 25.14 31.78
CA LYS A 130 -9.65 25.76 32.68
C LYS A 130 -8.42 24.87 32.89
N LEU A 131 -8.58 23.55 32.99
CA LEU A 131 -7.43 22.64 33.07
C LEU A 131 -6.67 22.56 31.75
N GLU A 132 -7.37 22.61 30.60
CA GLU A 132 -6.78 22.66 29.26
C GLU A 132 -5.94 23.93 29.04
N GLU A 133 -6.34 25.07 29.62
CA GLU A 133 -5.56 26.33 29.64
C GLU A 133 -4.23 26.17 30.39
N LEU A 134 -4.20 25.35 31.45
CA LEU A 134 -2.98 25.06 32.19
C LEU A 134 -2.06 24.11 31.42
N CYS A 135 -2.63 23.05 30.88
CA CYS A 135 -1.92 22.04 30.11
C CYS A 135 -2.90 21.25 29.25
N PRO A 136 -2.60 20.98 27.97
CA PRO A 136 -3.41 20.09 27.16
C PRO A 136 -3.62 18.74 27.85
N LEU A 137 -4.89 18.46 28.22
CA LEU A 137 -5.25 17.33 29.08
C LEU A 137 -4.77 15.98 28.56
N ASN A 138 -4.77 15.79 27.23
CA ASN A 138 -4.26 14.58 26.61
C ASN A 138 -2.75 14.40 26.81
N LYS A 139 -1.98 15.49 26.70
CA LYS A 139 -0.54 15.48 26.99
C LYS A 139 -0.26 15.31 28.47
N TRP A 140 -1.01 16.02 29.30
CA TRP A 140 -0.88 15.92 30.74
C TRP A 140 -1.08 14.49 31.22
N LEU A 141 -2.14 13.81 30.76
CA LEU A 141 -2.41 12.42 31.12
C LEU A 141 -1.28 11.48 30.68
N VAL A 142 -0.80 11.63 29.45
CA VAL A 142 0.30 10.81 28.89
C VAL A 142 1.58 10.98 29.70
N LEU A 143 1.90 12.21 30.09
CA LEU A 143 3.13 12.52 30.82
C LEU A 143 3.05 12.20 32.32
N SER A 144 1.88 11.84 32.84
CA SER A 144 1.67 11.49 34.25
C SER A 144 1.97 10.02 34.57
N ASN A 145 2.14 9.15 33.57
CA ASN A 145 2.41 7.72 33.81
C ASN A 145 3.13 7.06 32.64
N ILE A 146 4.18 6.30 32.92
CA ILE A 146 5.03 5.63 31.94
C ILE A 146 4.26 4.67 31.02
N ASN A 147 3.19 4.03 31.51
CA ASN A 147 2.45 3.00 30.76
C ASN A 147 1.41 3.59 29.78
N ILE A 148 0.97 4.84 29.97
CA ILE A 148 -0.11 5.41 29.17
C ILE A 148 0.35 5.62 27.73
N PHE A 149 1.52 6.21 27.51
CA PHE A 149 2.06 6.43 26.18
C PHE A 149 2.23 5.12 25.41
N MET A 150 2.81 4.09 26.05
CA MET A 150 3.04 2.80 25.40
C MET A 150 1.76 2.03 25.12
N SER A 151 0.64 2.34 25.80
CA SER A 151 -0.67 1.75 25.53
C SER A 151 -1.35 2.29 24.25
N TYR A 152 -0.86 3.37 23.66
CA TYR A 152 -1.40 3.94 22.42
C TYR A 152 -1.08 3.03 21.23
N LYS A 153 -1.91 3.11 20.19
CA LYS A 153 -1.63 2.43 18.91
C LYS A 153 -0.32 2.95 18.31
N VAL A 154 0.37 2.08 17.60
CA VAL A 154 1.66 2.38 16.94
C VAL A 154 1.61 3.68 16.14
N ASP A 155 0.55 3.87 15.34
CA ASP A 155 0.37 5.06 14.51
C ASP A 155 0.22 6.35 15.33
N ASP A 156 -0.49 6.29 16.46
CA ASP A 156 -0.72 7.45 17.31
C ASP A 156 0.58 7.83 18.07
N ARG A 157 1.31 6.83 18.58
CA ARG A 157 2.65 7.02 19.18
C ARG A 157 3.60 7.67 18.18
N ARG A 158 3.64 7.12 16.96
CA ARG A 158 4.48 7.60 15.87
C ARG A 158 4.18 9.05 15.51
N LYS A 159 2.92 9.41 15.31
CA LYS A 159 2.49 10.80 15.03
C LYS A 159 2.92 11.75 16.14
N MET A 160 2.73 11.36 17.39
CA MET A 160 3.10 12.18 18.54
C MET A 160 4.60 12.42 18.58
N LEU A 161 5.42 11.37 18.46
CA LEU A 161 6.88 11.48 18.46
C LEU A 161 7.40 12.28 17.27
N MET A 162 6.88 12.03 16.08
CA MET A 162 7.29 12.79 14.88
C MET A 162 6.97 14.29 15.00
N SER A 163 5.90 14.64 15.73
CA SER A 163 5.58 16.05 16.01
C SER A 163 6.65 16.75 16.87
N LEU A 164 7.42 15.98 17.68
CA LEU A 164 8.50 16.51 18.49
C LEU A 164 9.72 16.96 17.67
N ALA A 165 9.90 16.45 16.46
CA ALA A 165 10.98 16.86 15.56
C ALA A 165 10.87 18.34 15.14
N GLY A 166 9.72 18.97 15.37
CA GLY A 166 9.47 20.37 15.01
C GLY A 166 9.48 20.59 13.49
N LYS A 167 9.64 21.85 13.09
CA LYS A 167 9.72 22.20 11.68
C LYS A 167 11.04 21.72 11.06
N ILE A 168 10.95 20.95 9.99
CA ILE A 168 12.08 20.55 9.18
C ILE A 168 12.17 21.52 8.02
N ASN A 169 13.37 22.01 7.72
CA ASN A 169 13.62 22.77 6.50
C ASN A 169 13.68 21.78 5.31
N GLU A 170 12.50 21.48 4.77
CA GLU A 170 12.38 20.52 3.67
C GLU A 170 13.10 21.01 2.41
N GLU A 171 13.15 22.32 2.20
CA GLU A 171 13.79 22.90 1.03
C GLU A 171 15.32 22.67 1.04
N GLU A 172 15.94 22.78 2.21
CA GLU A 172 17.35 22.48 2.38
C GLU A 172 17.66 20.98 2.23
N LEU A 173 16.78 20.15 2.78
CA LEU A 173 16.89 18.70 2.67
C LEU A 173 16.75 18.20 1.22
N MET A 174 16.03 18.92 0.36
CA MET A 174 15.84 18.59 -1.04
C MET A 174 17.00 18.99 -1.96
N LYS A 175 17.91 19.89 -1.54
CA LYS A 175 19.01 20.38 -2.38
C LYS A 175 19.83 19.25 -3.03
N PRO A 176 20.18 18.14 -2.34
CA PRO A 176 20.90 17.03 -2.94
C PRO A 176 20.09 16.20 -3.94
N TYR A 177 18.78 16.46 -4.06
CA TYR A 177 17.83 15.66 -4.84
C TYR A 177 17.09 16.54 -5.87
N PRO A 178 17.75 16.98 -6.95
CA PRO A 178 17.21 17.99 -7.87
C PRO A 178 15.90 17.55 -8.56
N MET A 179 15.73 16.25 -8.85
CA MET A 179 14.49 15.75 -9.46
C MET A 179 13.32 15.78 -8.48
N VAL A 180 13.59 15.52 -7.19
CA VAL A 180 12.58 15.64 -6.11
C VAL A 180 12.21 17.11 -5.92
N TYR A 181 13.19 18.01 -5.86
CA TYR A 181 12.97 19.44 -5.75
C TYR A 181 12.11 19.97 -6.90
N LYS A 182 12.47 19.60 -8.14
CA LYS A 182 11.70 19.98 -9.33
C LYS A 182 10.24 19.50 -9.23
N GLY A 183 10.03 18.24 -8.89
CA GLY A 183 8.69 17.66 -8.81
C GLY A 183 7.83 18.26 -7.71
N LEU A 184 8.35 18.38 -6.49
CA LEU A 184 7.60 18.87 -5.33
C LEU A 184 7.36 20.38 -5.36
N ILE A 185 8.40 21.18 -5.68
CA ILE A 185 8.35 22.64 -5.56
C ILE A 185 7.87 23.28 -6.87
N LYS A 186 8.47 22.93 -8.01
CA LYS A 186 8.12 23.55 -9.30
C LYS A 186 6.84 22.99 -9.90
N GLU A 187 6.66 21.67 -9.89
CA GLU A 187 5.52 20.99 -10.50
C GLU A 187 4.37 20.72 -9.52
N LYS A 188 4.55 20.96 -8.22
CA LYS A 188 3.57 20.76 -7.14
C LYS A 188 2.97 19.34 -7.11
N LYS A 189 3.76 18.34 -7.53
CA LYS A 189 3.36 16.93 -7.52
C LYS A 189 3.55 16.33 -6.13
N LYS A 190 2.75 15.33 -5.78
CA LYS A 190 2.99 14.53 -4.58
C LYS A 190 4.11 13.50 -4.84
N LEU A 191 4.92 13.25 -3.82
CA LEU A 191 6.03 12.30 -3.92
C LEU A 191 5.58 10.86 -4.24
N SER A 192 4.43 10.45 -3.71
CA SER A 192 3.78 9.17 -4.02
C SER A 192 3.42 9.04 -5.49
N ASP A 193 2.85 10.11 -6.06
CA ASP A 193 2.38 10.12 -7.44
C ASP A 193 3.56 10.11 -8.41
N MET A 194 4.63 10.85 -8.08
CA MET A 194 5.88 10.82 -8.83
C MET A 194 6.48 9.40 -8.85
N LEU A 195 6.57 8.75 -7.69
CA LEU A 195 7.11 7.39 -7.59
C LEU A 195 6.29 6.39 -8.40
N THR A 196 4.97 6.45 -8.29
CA THR A 196 4.05 5.56 -9.02
C THR A 196 4.16 5.77 -10.53
N GLN A 197 4.19 7.04 -10.98
CA GLN A 197 4.35 7.39 -12.38
C GLN A 197 5.68 6.88 -12.94
N GLN A 198 6.79 7.11 -12.23
CA GLN A 198 8.11 6.68 -12.69
C GLN A 198 8.25 5.16 -12.75
N LYS A 199 7.74 4.45 -11.75
CA LYS A 199 7.70 2.97 -11.77
C LYS A 199 6.89 2.44 -12.96
N ALA A 200 5.73 3.04 -13.24
CA ALA A 200 4.88 2.63 -14.37
C ALA A 200 5.54 2.91 -15.73
N THR A 201 6.18 4.09 -15.89
CA THR A 201 6.91 4.44 -17.12
C THR A 201 8.09 3.51 -17.35
N LYS A 202 8.89 3.26 -16.29
CA LYS A 202 10.02 2.34 -16.35
C LYS A 202 9.58 0.94 -16.79
N LYS A 203 8.54 0.39 -16.14
CA LYS A 203 8.03 -0.94 -16.47
C LYS A 203 7.57 -1.06 -17.92
N LYS A 204 6.84 -0.05 -18.44
CA LYS A 204 6.42 -0.04 -19.85
C LYS A 204 7.60 0.00 -20.82
N ALA A 205 8.65 0.77 -20.47
CA ALA A 205 9.85 0.84 -21.29
C ALA A 205 10.64 -0.47 -21.26
N GLU A 206 10.72 -1.14 -20.12
CA GLU A 206 11.33 -2.47 -19.98
C GLU A 206 10.57 -3.51 -20.81
N GLU A 207 9.23 -3.56 -20.72
CA GLU A 207 8.39 -4.47 -21.49
C GLU A 207 8.52 -4.25 -23.00
N GLU A 208 8.63 -2.99 -23.46
CA GLU A 208 8.83 -2.67 -24.87
C GLU A 208 10.26 -3.06 -25.32
N LEU A 209 11.26 -2.81 -24.48
CA LEU A 209 12.66 -3.14 -24.74
C LEU A 209 12.87 -4.64 -24.91
N ASP A 210 12.25 -5.44 -24.05
CA ASP A 210 12.32 -6.91 -24.09
C ASP A 210 11.76 -7.51 -25.39
N LEU A 211 10.85 -6.80 -26.06
CA LEU A 211 10.26 -7.24 -27.33
C LEU A 211 11.13 -6.91 -28.57
N ILE A 212 12.08 -5.97 -28.44
CA ILE A 212 12.87 -5.51 -29.58
C ILE A 212 13.74 -6.62 -30.19
N PRO A 213 14.46 -7.46 -29.41
CA PRO A 213 15.26 -8.54 -29.98
C PRO A 213 14.45 -9.50 -30.86
N ALA A 214 13.25 -9.87 -30.41
CA ALA A 214 12.37 -10.74 -31.17
C ALA A 214 11.88 -10.07 -32.47
N LYS A 215 11.59 -8.75 -32.45
CA LYS A 215 11.23 -7.99 -33.64
C LYS A 215 12.39 -7.91 -34.63
N VAL A 216 13.61 -7.67 -34.16
CA VAL A 216 14.82 -7.65 -34.99
C VAL A 216 15.05 -9.01 -35.63
N GLN A 217 14.92 -10.09 -34.88
CA GLN A 217 15.05 -11.45 -35.39
C GLN A 217 13.98 -11.77 -36.45
N ALA A 218 12.74 -11.35 -36.21
CA ALA A 218 11.65 -11.52 -37.17
C ALA A 218 11.90 -10.77 -38.51
N GLN A 219 12.50 -9.59 -38.45
CA GLN A 219 12.90 -8.84 -39.65
C GLN A 219 14.05 -9.54 -40.38
N GLU A 220 15.05 -10.02 -39.66
CA GLU A 220 16.19 -10.73 -40.25
C GLU A 220 15.78 -12.03 -40.95
N ALA A 221 14.79 -12.74 -40.38
CA ALA A 221 14.25 -13.96 -41.02
C ALA A 221 13.59 -13.73 -42.40
N LEU A 222 13.31 -12.49 -42.73
CA LEU A 222 12.77 -12.09 -44.05
C LEU A 222 13.86 -11.73 -45.06
N ARG A 223 15.12 -11.73 -44.67
CA ARG A 223 16.27 -11.38 -45.52
C ARG A 223 16.42 -12.38 -46.65
N VAL A 224 16.62 -11.85 -47.85
CA VAL A 224 16.90 -12.65 -49.05
C VAL A 224 18.41 -12.87 -49.12
N ASP A 225 18.83 -14.10 -49.06
CA ASP A 225 20.24 -14.49 -49.21
C ASP A 225 20.56 -14.66 -50.72
N ALA A 226 21.12 -13.63 -51.35
CA ALA A 226 21.53 -13.65 -52.76
C ALA A 226 22.69 -12.69 -53.01
N ASP A 227 23.58 -13.05 -53.93
CA ASP A 227 24.62 -12.15 -54.40
C ASP A 227 24.04 -11.21 -55.47
N PHE A 228 23.48 -10.11 -55.03
CA PHE A 228 22.87 -9.08 -55.91
C PHE A 228 23.88 -8.46 -56.85
N THR A 229 25.17 -8.44 -56.54
CA THR A 229 26.22 -7.93 -57.44
C THR A 229 26.41 -8.86 -58.62
N ALA A 230 26.50 -10.16 -58.38
CA ALA A 230 26.59 -11.18 -59.43
C ALA A 230 25.29 -11.20 -60.28
N LEU A 231 24.11 -11.12 -59.67
CA LEU A 231 22.82 -11.10 -60.38
C LEU A 231 22.70 -9.85 -61.29
N LYS A 232 23.13 -8.70 -60.84
CA LYS A 232 23.14 -7.46 -61.65
C LYS A 232 24.12 -7.57 -62.82
N ALA A 233 25.30 -8.16 -62.59
CA ALA A 233 26.29 -8.41 -63.65
C ALA A 233 25.76 -9.40 -64.71
N GLN A 234 25.06 -10.46 -64.30
CA GLN A 234 24.44 -11.42 -65.20
C GLN A 234 23.31 -10.72 -66.02
N LYS A 235 22.45 -9.93 -65.35
CA LYS A 235 21.42 -9.16 -66.04
C LYS A 235 22.01 -8.21 -67.08
N ALA A 236 23.06 -7.48 -66.75
CA ALA A 236 23.74 -6.57 -67.66
C ALA A 236 24.30 -7.28 -68.88
N LYS A 237 24.82 -8.48 -68.71
CA LYS A 237 25.31 -9.30 -69.81
C LYS A 237 24.15 -9.76 -70.73
N ILE A 238 23.04 -10.23 -70.14
CA ILE A 238 21.85 -10.64 -70.92
C ILE A 238 21.24 -9.42 -71.62
N ASP A 239 21.18 -8.25 -71.01
CA ASP A 239 20.71 -7.03 -71.64
C ASP A 239 21.59 -6.66 -72.88
N ALA A 240 22.91 -6.82 -72.78
CA ALA A 240 23.82 -6.61 -73.92
C ALA A 240 23.63 -7.63 -75.03
N ASP A 241 23.41 -8.91 -74.67
CA ASP A 241 23.14 -9.98 -75.66
C ASP A 241 21.79 -9.75 -76.38
N ILE A 242 20.76 -9.31 -75.66
CA ILE A 242 19.47 -8.93 -76.25
C ILE A 242 19.64 -7.74 -77.17
N ALA A 243 20.40 -6.72 -76.79
CA ALA A 243 20.63 -5.54 -77.66
C ALA A 243 21.43 -5.91 -78.94
N ALA A 244 22.37 -6.83 -78.86
CA ALA A 244 23.11 -7.34 -80.00
C ALA A 244 22.20 -8.11 -80.99
N ILE A 245 21.27 -8.91 -80.45
CA ILE A 245 20.25 -9.61 -81.26
C ILE A 245 19.30 -8.61 -81.87
N ASP A 246 18.87 -7.57 -81.20
CA ASP A 246 18.01 -6.53 -81.70
C ASP A 246 18.64 -5.76 -82.87
N ALA A 247 19.92 -5.38 -82.70
CA ALA A 247 20.68 -4.74 -83.79
C ALA A 247 20.83 -5.65 -85.01
N ALA A 248 21.02 -6.98 -84.82
CA ALA A 248 21.07 -7.93 -85.89
C ALA A 248 19.69 -8.10 -86.61
N LEU A 249 18.60 -8.03 -85.90
CA LEU A 249 17.22 -8.09 -86.42
C LEU A 249 16.82 -6.80 -87.13
N GLU A 250 17.24 -5.61 -86.68
CA GLU A 250 16.99 -4.32 -87.38
C GLU A 250 17.67 -4.20 -88.74
N GLY A 251 18.83 -4.87 -88.92
CA GLY A 251 19.53 -4.87 -90.22
C GLY A 251 18.95 -5.72 -91.32
N THR A 252 17.91 -6.54 -91.08
CA THR A 252 17.38 -7.56 -91.94
C THR A 252 15.90 -7.38 -92.34
N THR A 253 15.21 -6.36 -91.85
CA THR A 253 13.77 -6.15 -92.13
C THR A 253 13.53 -5.05 -93.11
N GLU A 254 13.06 -5.41 -94.37
CA GLU A 254 12.21 -4.51 -95.15
C GLU A 254 10.98 -4.16 -94.30
N LYS A 255 10.69 -2.85 -94.13
CA LYS A 255 9.56 -2.37 -93.32
C LYS A 255 8.23 -2.80 -93.95
N ASP A 256 7.69 -3.91 -93.43
CA ASP A 256 6.30 -4.27 -93.69
C ASP A 256 5.42 -3.42 -92.74
N PRO A 257 4.55 -2.50 -93.32
CA PRO A 257 3.67 -1.64 -92.51
C PRO A 257 2.73 -2.43 -91.56
N ALA A 258 2.34 -3.64 -91.96
CA ALA A 258 1.46 -4.49 -91.17
C ALA A 258 2.21 -5.08 -89.94
N MET A 259 3.51 -5.33 -90.07
CA MET A 259 4.34 -5.80 -89.00
C MET A 259 4.66 -4.65 -87.98
N GLU A 260 4.85 -3.42 -88.51
CA GLU A 260 5.04 -2.23 -87.65
C GLU A 260 3.79 -1.92 -86.80
N ASP A 261 2.58 -2.03 -87.38
CA ASP A 261 1.31 -1.88 -86.60
C ASP A 261 1.15 -2.99 -85.54
N TYR A 262 1.48 -4.24 -85.86
CA TYR A 262 1.50 -5.34 -84.87
C TYR A 262 2.46 -5.08 -83.74
N LEU A 263 3.70 -4.66 -84.01
CA LEU A 263 4.73 -4.36 -82.96
C LEU A 263 4.31 -3.16 -82.08
N ASN A 264 3.72 -2.13 -82.68
CA ASN A 264 3.21 -0.99 -81.91
C ASN A 264 2.07 -1.38 -80.94
N LYS A 265 1.15 -2.24 -81.40
CA LYS A 265 0.06 -2.78 -80.59
C LYS A 265 0.62 -3.63 -79.44
N LEU A 266 1.61 -4.49 -79.71
CA LEU A 266 2.25 -5.32 -78.71
C LEU A 266 3.00 -4.47 -77.66
N GLN A 267 3.73 -3.43 -78.12
CA GLN A 267 4.42 -2.51 -77.19
C GLN A 267 3.44 -1.72 -76.34
N ALA A 268 2.35 -1.21 -76.93
CA ALA A 268 1.29 -0.51 -76.20
C ALA A 268 0.62 -1.43 -75.15
N HIS A 269 0.40 -2.71 -75.48
CA HIS A 269 -0.11 -3.72 -74.56
C HIS A 269 0.85 -3.96 -73.39
N ASN A 270 2.15 -4.16 -73.64
CA ASN A 270 3.16 -4.39 -72.62
C ASN A 270 3.24 -3.22 -71.65
N VAL A 271 3.15 -1.97 -72.15
CA VAL A 271 3.13 -0.76 -71.27
C VAL A 271 1.87 -0.76 -70.38
N LYS A 272 0.70 -1.13 -70.92
CA LYS A 272 -0.55 -1.23 -70.16
C LYS A 272 -0.44 -2.29 -69.07
N VAL A 273 0.09 -3.47 -69.39
CA VAL A 273 0.33 -4.57 -68.40
C VAL A 273 1.28 -4.14 -67.28
N ALA A 274 2.41 -3.50 -67.64
CA ALA A 274 3.39 -3.03 -66.62
C ALA A 274 2.77 -2.00 -65.70
N ASN A 275 1.97 -1.05 -66.23
CA ASN A 275 1.27 -0.07 -65.40
C ASN A 275 0.20 -0.71 -64.50
N ALA A 276 -0.59 -1.64 -65.05
CA ALA A 276 -1.60 -2.36 -64.27
C ALA A 276 -0.99 -3.20 -63.17
N GLN A 277 0.13 -3.91 -63.46
CA GLN A 277 0.88 -4.67 -62.47
C GLN A 277 1.41 -3.78 -61.31
N LYS A 278 1.92 -2.60 -61.65
CA LYS A 278 2.37 -1.62 -60.63
C LYS A 278 1.21 -1.18 -59.74
N VAL A 279 0.07 -0.78 -60.35
CA VAL A 279 -1.13 -0.37 -59.59
C VAL A 279 -1.62 -1.50 -58.68
N TRP A 280 -1.65 -2.73 -59.18
CA TRP A 280 -2.01 -3.91 -58.39
C TRP A 280 -1.05 -4.14 -57.21
N GLN A 281 0.27 -4.00 -57.45
CA GLN A 281 1.31 -4.15 -56.43
C GLN A 281 1.17 -3.09 -55.33
N ASP A 282 0.97 -1.83 -55.72
CA ASP A 282 0.78 -0.72 -54.77
C ASP A 282 -0.49 -0.92 -53.92
N ALA A 283 -1.59 -1.37 -54.55
CA ALA A 283 -2.82 -1.70 -53.84
C ALA A 283 -2.64 -2.88 -52.85
N LYS A 284 -1.90 -3.92 -53.26
CA LYS A 284 -1.54 -5.06 -52.38
C LYS A 284 -0.74 -4.61 -51.18
N ILE A 285 0.30 -3.79 -51.36
CA ILE A 285 1.13 -3.25 -50.29
C ILE A 285 0.26 -2.44 -49.32
N LYS A 286 -0.57 -1.55 -49.81
CA LYS A 286 -1.46 -0.73 -48.99
C LYS A 286 -2.41 -1.59 -48.15
N ALA A 287 -3.00 -2.63 -48.74
CA ALA A 287 -3.88 -3.56 -48.05
C ALA A 287 -3.14 -4.32 -46.93
N ILE A 288 -1.89 -4.75 -47.15
CA ILE A 288 -1.04 -5.40 -46.16
C ILE A 288 -0.71 -4.46 -45.00
N ASP A 289 -0.39 -3.18 -45.29
CA ASP A 289 -0.11 -2.17 -44.27
C ASP A 289 -1.35 -1.88 -43.41
N GLU A 290 -2.55 -1.79 -44.02
CA GLU A 290 -3.81 -1.63 -43.27
C GLU A 290 -4.09 -2.84 -42.34
N LEU A 291 -3.91 -4.06 -42.88
CA LEU A 291 -4.04 -5.29 -42.07
C LEU A 291 -3.01 -5.34 -40.94
N THR A 292 -1.78 -4.90 -41.17
CA THR A 292 -0.73 -4.84 -40.14
C THR A 292 -1.12 -3.89 -39.00
N LYS A 293 -1.70 -2.74 -39.29
CA LYS A 293 -2.25 -1.81 -38.29
C LYS A 293 -3.39 -2.44 -37.50
N LYS A 294 -4.32 -3.12 -38.18
CA LYS A 294 -5.42 -3.84 -37.51
C LYS A 294 -4.91 -4.96 -36.61
N ILE A 295 -3.90 -5.72 -37.04
CA ILE A 295 -3.25 -6.77 -36.26
C ILE A 295 -2.62 -6.19 -35.00
N SER A 296 -1.93 -5.05 -35.08
CA SER A 296 -1.36 -4.37 -33.90
C SER A 296 -2.44 -3.99 -32.88
N THR A 297 -3.57 -3.45 -33.36
CA THR A 297 -4.70 -3.11 -32.48
C THR A 297 -5.34 -4.35 -31.86
N ALA A 298 -5.53 -5.42 -32.62
CA ALA A 298 -6.07 -6.68 -32.14
C ALA A 298 -5.13 -7.36 -31.11
N SER A 299 -3.81 -7.27 -31.33
CA SER A 299 -2.79 -7.73 -30.38
C SER A 299 -2.89 -7.02 -29.04
N THR A 300 -3.07 -5.69 -29.04
CA THR A 300 -3.26 -4.91 -27.82
C THR A 300 -4.52 -5.36 -27.08
N LYS A 301 -5.65 -5.48 -27.76
CA LYS A 301 -6.91 -5.96 -27.18
C LYS A 301 -6.78 -7.36 -26.57
N LEU A 302 -6.05 -8.27 -27.24
CA LEU A 302 -5.79 -9.61 -26.74
C LEU A 302 -4.95 -9.59 -25.46
N ASN A 303 -3.91 -8.76 -25.42
CA ASN A 303 -3.05 -8.61 -24.24
C ASN A 303 -3.82 -8.01 -23.06
N ASP A 304 -4.67 -7.01 -23.30
CA ASP A 304 -5.52 -6.40 -22.29
C ASP A 304 -6.52 -7.41 -21.71
N ALA A 305 -7.15 -8.21 -22.58
CA ALA A 305 -8.06 -9.27 -22.14
C ALA A 305 -7.35 -10.35 -21.31
N LYS A 306 -6.14 -10.79 -21.71
CA LYS A 306 -5.32 -11.75 -20.96
C LYS A 306 -4.89 -11.17 -19.60
N SER A 307 -4.49 -9.91 -19.55
CA SER A 307 -4.09 -9.23 -18.33
C SER A 307 -5.27 -9.12 -17.34
N ALA A 308 -6.45 -8.73 -17.83
CA ALA A 308 -7.67 -8.67 -17.02
C ALA A 308 -8.05 -10.04 -16.45
N TYR A 309 -8.01 -11.09 -17.28
CA TYR A 309 -8.26 -12.47 -16.86
C TYR A 309 -7.31 -12.90 -15.74
N THR A 310 -6.01 -12.66 -15.92
CA THR A 310 -5.00 -13.01 -14.92
C THR A 310 -5.21 -12.26 -13.61
N THR A 311 -5.47 -10.95 -13.67
CA THR A 311 -5.71 -10.11 -12.49
C THR A 311 -6.95 -10.59 -11.70
N ASN A 312 -8.05 -10.90 -12.40
CA ASN A 312 -9.27 -11.38 -11.78
C ASN A 312 -9.06 -12.77 -11.16
N MET A 313 -8.32 -13.65 -11.82
CA MET A 313 -7.96 -14.97 -11.29
C MET A 313 -7.12 -14.87 -10.02
N GLU A 314 -6.10 -14.00 -10.00
CA GLU A 314 -5.27 -13.76 -8.81
C GLU A 314 -6.07 -13.16 -7.66
N THR A 315 -6.98 -12.23 -7.95
CA THR A 315 -7.88 -11.62 -6.97
C THR A 315 -8.78 -12.70 -6.36
N ASN A 316 -9.35 -13.59 -7.18
CA ASN A 316 -10.15 -14.70 -6.68
C ASN A 316 -9.33 -15.67 -5.80
N LYS A 317 -8.07 -15.94 -6.18
CA LYS A 317 -7.15 -16.74 -5.36
C LYS A 317 -6.91 -16.10 -3.99
N LYS A 318 -6.69 -14.79 -3.94
CA LYS A 318 -6.54 -14.02 -2.69
C LYS A 318 -7.82 -14.08 -1.84
N ASN A 319 -9.00 -13.91 -2.45
CA ASN A 319 -10.27 -14.02 -1.76
C ASN A 319 -10.47 -15.41 -1.14
N LYS A 320 -10.07 -16.49 -1.81
CA LYS A 320 -10.13 -17.86 -1.26
C LYS A 320 -9.23 -18.05 -0.05
N VAL A 321 -8.00 -17.50 -0.09
CA VAL A 321 -7.07 -17.54 1.06
C VAL A 321 -7.65 -16.75 2.22
N SER A 322 -8.12 -15.52 2.00
CA SER A 322 -8.74 -14.69 3.03
C SER A 322 -9.99 -15.35 3.62
N LEU A 323 -10.81 -16.02 2.80
CA LEU A 323 -11.97 -16.77 3.30
C LEU A 323 -11.56 -17.91 4.24
N ALA A 324 -10.48 -18.62 3.93
CA ALA A 324 -9.96 -19.68 4.80
C ALA A 324 -9.51 -19.12 6.15
N GLU A 325 -8.75 -18.02 6.16
CA GLU A 325 -8.29 -17.34 7.38
C GLU A 325 -9.45 -16.83 8.23
N VAL A 326 -10.41 -16.14 7.62
CA VAL A 326 -11.60 -15.62 8.31
C VAL A 326 -12.46 -16.76 8.85
N THR A 327 -12.51 -17.91 8.15
CA THR A 327 -13.22 -19.12 8.61
C THR A 327 -12.57 -19.72 9.87
N ILE A 328 -11.24 -19.76 9.92
CA ILE A 328 -10.49 -20.18 11.11
C ILE A 328 -10.83 -19.27 12.28
N ASN A 329 -10.80 -17.94 12.06
CA ASN A 329 -11.11 -16.95 13.08
C ASN A 329 -12.55 -17.10 13.60
N PHE A 330 -13.51 -17.34 12.71
CA PHE A 330 -14.89 -17.61 13.10
C PHE A 330 -15.02 -18.85 13.99
N ASN A 331 -14.36 -19.94 13.61
CA ASN A 331 -14.36 -21.17 14.39
C ASN A 331 -13.70 -21.00 15.77
N ASN A 332 -12.65 -20.16 15.85
CA ASN A 332 -12.04 -19.80 17.13
C ASN A 332 -13.03 -19.02 18.02
N LYS A 333 -13.80 -18.07 17.44
CA LYS A 333 -14.84 -17.34 18.18
C LYS A 333 -15.98 -18.27 18.67
N ILE A 334 -16.33 -19.28 17.90
CA ILE A 334 -17.28 -20.32 18.36
C ILE A 334 -16.70 -21.07 19.57
N LYS A 335 -15.43 -21.45 19.53
CA LYS A 335 -14.76 -22.10 20.68
C LYS A 335 -14.72 -21.20 21.91
N GLU A 336 -14.35 -19.92 21.72
CA GLU A 336 -14.36 -18.92 22.79
C GLU A 336 -15.76 -18.78 23.41
N TRP A 337 -16.81 -18.71 22.58
CA TRP A 337 -18.19 -18.63 23.04
C TRP A 337 -18.60 -19.87 23.83
N ASN A 338 -18.29 -21.08 23.33
CA ASN A 338 -18.58 -22.32 24.03
C ASN A 338 -17.88 -22.38 25.39
N ASN A 339 -16.59 -22.04 25.44
CA ASN A 339 -15.81 -22.00 26.68
C ASN A 339 -16.40 -20.99 27.68
N ALA A 340 -16.80 -19.81 27.21
CA ALA A 340 -17.46 -18.82 28.05
C ALA A 340 -18.84 -19.28 28.54
N ASN A 341 -19.59 -19.96 27.65
CA ASN A 341 -20.94 -20.49 27.99
C ASN A 341 -20.91 -21.67 28.97
N GLU A 342 -19.86 -22.48 28.91
CA GLU A 342 -19.66 -23.62 29.82
C GLU A 342 -19.17 -23.22 31.22
N LYS A 343 -18.71 -21.96 31.40
CA LYS A 343 -18.30 -21.44 32.71
C LYS A 343 -19.45 -21.62 33.71
N LYS A 344 -19.20 -22.44 34.75
CA LYS A 344 -20.12 -22.65 35.85
C LYS A 344 -19.79 -21.74 37.00
N PHE A 345 -20.80 -21.25 37.68
CA PHE A 345 -20.63 -20.52 38.92
C PHE A 345 -19.96 -21.44 39.95
N ASN A 346 -18.82 -21.02 40.47
CA ASN A 346 -18.11 -21.73 41.54
C ASN A 346 -17.74 -20.71 42.59
N HIS A 347 -18.51 -20.71 43.65
CA HIS A 347 -18.31 -19.82 44.80
C HIS A 347 -18.06 -20.65 46.05
N LYS A 348 -16.93 -20.42 46.70
CA LYS A 348 -16.67 -21.00 48.00
C LYS A 348 -17.23 -20.04 49.04
N GLN A 349 -18.34 -20.45 49.64
CA GLN A 349 -18.95 -19.74 50.74
C GLN A 349 -18.01 -19.78 51.94
N THR A 350 -17.71 -18.64 52.57
CA THR A 350 -16.90 -18.56 53.78
C THR A 350 -17.82 -18.30 54.97
N ASP A 351 -17.60 -19.07 56.08
CA ASP A 351 -18.43 -18.94 57.31
C ASP A 351 -18.11 -17.70 58.09
N VAL A 352 -16.99 -17.04 57.80
CA VAL A 352 -16.51 -15.83 58.50
C VAL A 352 -16.12 -14.77 57.50
N CYS A 353 -16.35 -13.53 57.84
CA CYS A 353 -15.91 -12.38 57.06
C CYS A 353 -14.38 -12.37 56.93
N PRO A 354 -13.81 -12.42 55.70
CA PRO A 354 -12.36 -12.43 55.49
C PRO A 354 -11.67 -11.11 55.93
N VAL A 355 -12.46 -10.06 56.19
CA VAL A 355 -11.93 -8.71 56.55
C VAL A 355 -11.93 -8.48 58.06
N CYS A 356 -12.97 -8.91 58.78
CA CYS A 356 -13.11 -8.63 60.20
C CYS A 356 -13.24 -9.86 61.11
N GLY A 357 -13.22 -11.10 60.54
CA GLY A 357 -13.26 -12.35 61.28
C GLY A 357 -14.59 -12.68 61.95
N ARG A 358 -15.65 -11.89 61.80
CA ARG A 358 -16.96 -12.17 62.39
C ARG A 358 -17.69 -13.26 61.60
N PRO A 359 -18.38 -14.19 62.28
CA PRO A 359 -19.21 -15.18 61.59
C PRO A 359 -20.35 -14.50 60.86
N TYR A 360 -20.64 -14.98 59.64
CA TYR A 360 -21.81 -14.53 58.84
C TYR A 360 -23.09 -15.17 59.39
N THR A 361 -24.16 -14.38 59.43
CA THR A 361 -25.52 -14.94 59.64
C THR A 361 -25.96 -15.66 58.36
N GLU A 362 -26.94 -16.60 58.45
CA GLU A 362 -27.43 -17.32 57.28
C GLU A 362 -28.07 -16.40 56.24
N GLU A 363 -28.72 -15.30 56.65
CA GLU A 363 -29.23 -14.27 55.73
C GLU A 363 -28.11 -13.52 55.02
N MET A 364 -26.98 -13.22 55.67
CA MET A 364 -25.81 -12.59 55.07
C MET A 364 -25.15 -13.52 54.06
N LYS A 365 -25.03 -14.79 54.35
CA LYS A 365 -24.50 -15.83 53.45
C LYS A 365 -25.36 -15.95 52.18
N ALA A 366 -26.71 -16.01 52.34
CA ALA A 366 -27.64 -16.09 51.24
C ALA A 366 -27.56 -14.86 50.32
N LYS A 367 -27.53 -13.66 50.91
CA LYS A 367 -27.44 -12.40 50.14
C LYS A 367 -26.11 -12.23 49.44
N GLU A 368 -24.99 -12.64 50.05
CA GLU A 368 -23.69 -12.66 49.44
C GLU A 368 -23.64 -13.63 48.23
N TYR A 369 -24.21 -14.83 48.41
CA TYR A 369 -24.34 -15.84 47.37
C TYR A 369 -25.16 -15.33 46.18
N ASP A 370 -26.34 -14.75 46.42
CA ASP A 370 -27.21 -14.19 45.37
C ASP A 370 -26.53 -13.05 44.60
N ASN A 371 -25.81 -12.16 45.29
CA ASN A 371 -25.06 -11.08 44.67
C ASN A 371 -23.92 -11.65 43.78
N ALA A 372 -23.19 -12.63 44.27
CA ALA A 372 -22.11 -13.27 43.53
C ALA A 372 -22.65 -14.02 42.28
N VAL A 373 -23.82 -14.69 42.38
CA VAL A 373 -24.50 -15.30 41.25
C VAL A 373 -24.93 -14.23 40.22
N ALA A 374 -25.52 -13.12 40.69
CA ALA A 374 -25.98 -12.04 39.82
C ALA A 374 -24.82 -11.39 39.07
N GLU A 375 -23.71 -11.13 39.76
CA GLU A 375 -22.49 -10.57 39.16
C GLU A 375 -21.87 -11.53 38.14
N PHE A 376 -21.73 -12.80 38.49
CA PHE A 376 -21.26 -13.83 37.57
C PHE A 376 -22.12 -13.89 36.32
N ASN A 377 -23.47 -13.96 36.46
CA ASN A 377 -24.38 -14.01 35.33
C ASN A 377 -24.29 -12.75 34.46
N LYS A 378 -24.16 -11.55 35.06
CA LYS A 378 -24.00 -10.28 34.36
C LYS A 378 -22.69 -10.24 33.57
N ASN A 379 -21.58 -10.70 34.17
CA ASN A 379 -20.28 -10.72 33.51
C ASN A 379 -20.23 -11.76 32.40
N LYS A 380 -20.77 -12.97 32.64
CA LYS A 380 -20.92 -14.02 31.61
C LYS A 380 -21.76 -13.55 30.45
N SER A 381 -22.91 -12.90 30.70
CA SER A 381 -23.77 -12.35 29.65
C SER A 381 -23.04 -11.27 28.81
N LYS A 382 -22.28 -10.36 29.45
CA LYS A 382 -21.48 -9.35 28.73
C LYS A 382 -20.40 -9.99 27.85
N GLU A 383 -19.69 -11.00 28.40
CA GLU A 383 -18.65 -11.73 27.66
C GLU A 383 -19.25 -12.46 26.44
N LEU A 384 -20.35 -13.17 26.62
CA LEU A 384 -21.06 -13.86 25.54
C LEU A 384 -21.56 -12.89 24.46
N THR A 385 -22.15 -11.76 24.85
CA THR A 385 -22.63 -10.73 23.91
C THR A 385 -21.48 -10.13 23.11
N LYS A 386 -20.32 -9.87 23.75
CA LYS A 386 -19.13 -9.36 23.06
C LYS A 386 -18.65 -10.34 22.00
N ILE A 387 -18.46 -11.62 22.38
CA ILE A 387 -18.00 -12.66 21.45
C ILE A 387 -19.01 -12.84 20.31
N GLN A 388 -20.30 -12.80 20.59
CA GLN A 388 -21.36 -12.90 19.58
C GLN A 388 -21.33 -11.77 18.56
N ASN A 389 -21.11 -10.53 19.02
CA ASN A 389 -20.98 -9.36 18.13
C ASN A 389 -19.73 -9.46 17.25
N GLU A 390 -18.60 -9.88 17.81
CA GLU A 390 -17.37 -10.10 17.05
C GLU A 390 -17.57 -11.23 16.01
N ALA A 391 -18.20 -12.33 16.39
CA ALA A 391 -18.51 -13.43 15.48
C ALA A 391 -19.47 -13.00 14.36
N ALA A 392 -20.44 -12.13 14.64
CA ALA A 392 -21.35 -11.58 13.64
C ALA A 392 -20.62 -10.74 12.58
N GLN A 393 -19.67 -9.90 13.00
CA GLN A 393 -18.84 -9.13 12.07
C GLN A 393 -17.98 -10.03 11.17
N ILE A 394 -17.35 -11.06 11.76
CA ILE A 394 -16.57 -12.05 11.01
C ILE A 394 -17.44 -12.80 10.00
N LYS A 395 -18.65 -13.21 10.41
CA LYS A 395 -19.64 -13.88 9.53
C LYS A 395 -20.05 -12.99 8.36
N GLN A 396 -20.19 -11.69 8.57
CA GLN A 396 -20.47 -10.73 7.50
C GLN A 396 -19.32 -10.67 6.48
N GLN A 397 -18.07 -10.62 6.96
CA GLN A 397 -16.89 -10.68 6.09
C GLN A 397 -16.84 -11.99 5.27
N MET A 398 -17.11 -13.13 5.89
CA MET A 398 -17.22 -14.41 5.19
C MET A 398 -18.27 -14.37 4.09
N THR A 399 -19.42 -13.77 4.35
CA THR A 399 -20.52 -13.66 3.37
C THR A 399 -20.08 -12.84 2.15
N VAL A 400 -19.41 -11.71 2.35
CA VAL A 400 -18.89 -10.88 1.26
C VAL A 400 -17.85 -11.65 0.45
N LEU A 401 -16.88 -12.30 1.09
CA LEU A 401 -15.85 -13.07 0.41
C LEU A 401 -16.44 -14.24 -0.40
N LYS A 402 -17.41 -14.98 0.17
CA LYS A 402 -18.13 -16.04 -0.54
C LYS A 402 -18.89 -15.50 -1.75
N GLY A 403 -19.54 -14.34 -1.61
CA GLY A 403 -20.23 -13.66 -2.70
C GLY A 403 -19.26 -13.32 -3.84
N ASN A 404 -18.12 -12.70 -3.53
CA ASN A 404 -17.10 -12.34 -4.52
C ASN A 404 -16.52 -13.58 -5.25
N ILE A 405 -16.23 -14.65 -4.51
CA ILE A 405 -15.73 -15.90 -5.07
C ILE A 405 -16.79 -16.52 -6.00
N ASN A 406 -18.03 -16.60 -5.55
CA ASN A 406 -19.12 -17.16 -6.34
C ASN A 406 -19.38 -16.36 -7.61
N THR A 407 -19.38 -15.02 -7.54
CA THR A 407 -19.52 -14.15 -8.72
C THR A 407 -18.41 -14.40 -9.73
N TYR A 408 -17.17 -14.51 -9.27
CA TYR A 408 -16.06 -14.84 -10.15
C TYR A 408 -16.23 -16.21 -10.80
N GLU A 409 -16.50 -17.26 -10.02
CA GLU A 409 -16.60 -18.65 -10.51
C GLU A 409 -17.76 -18.85 -11.48
N GLN A 410 -18.90 -18.20 -11.23
CA GLN A 410 -20.13 -18.40 -12.00
C GLN A 410 -20.24 -17.47 -13.23
N ILE A 411 -19.67 -16.29 -13.18
CA ILE A 411 -19.91 -15.25 -14.17
C ILE A 411 -18.59 -14.72 -14.75
N THR A 412 -17.74 -14.11 -13.92
CA THR A 412 -16.58 -13.33 -14.36
C THR A 412 -15.57 -14.19 -15.10
N LYS A 413 -15.30 -15.41 -14.62
CA LYS A 413 -14.36 -16.34 -15.24
C LYS A 413 -14.76 -16.68 -16.68
N ALA A 414 -16.02 -17.07 -16.88
CA ALA A 414 -16.53 -17.41 -18.21
C ALA A 414 -16.51 -16.19 -19.16
N GLN A 415 -16.90 -15.01 -18.66
CA GLN A 415 -16.83 -13.77 -19.44
C GLN A 415 -15.42 -13.39 -19.85
N ASP A 416 -14.44 -13.55 -18.96
CA ASP A 416 -13.05 -13.23 -19.27
C ASP A 416 -12.45 -14.27 -20.22
N GLU A 417 -12.76 -15.57 -20.07
CA GLU A 417 -12.38 -16.62 -21.01
C GLU A 417 -12.94 -16.35 -22.42
N ASP A 418 -14.22 -15.95 -22.52
CA ASP A 418 -14.85 -15.60 -23.79
C ASP A 418 -14.20 -14.36 -24.42
N LYS A 419 -13.88 -13.33 -23.64
CA LYS A 419 -13.17 -12.14 -24.13
C LYS A 419 -11.80 -12.49 -24.70
N VAL A 420 -11.02 -13.32 -23.99
CA VAL A 420 -9.72 -13.78 -24.46
C VAL A 420 -9.87 -14.61 -25.74
N LYS A 421 -10.82 -15.54 -25.77
CA LYS A 421 -11.09 -16.39 -26.95
C LYS A 421 -11.50 -15.56 -28.18
N ASN A 422 -12.41 -14.60 -27.99
CA ASN A 422 -12.87 -13.74 -29.08
C ASN A 422 -11.75 -12.84 -29.62
N ALA A 423 -10.97 -12.23 -28.72
CA ALA A 423 -9.82 -11.42 -29.10
C ALA A 423 -8.72 -12.26 -29.79
N GLN A 424 -8.49 -13.50 -29.37
CA GLN A 424 -7.58 -14.43 -30.00
C GLN A 424 -8.05 -14.82 -31.42
N SER A 425 -9.34 -15.07 -31.58
CA SER A 425 -9.94 -15.41 -32.88
C SER A 425 -9.85 -14.24 -33.83
N GLU A 426 -10.16 -13.01 -33.39
CA GLU A 426 -10.01 -11.79 -34.20
C GLU A 426 -8.57 -11.57 -34.66
N TYR A 427 -7.62 -11.72 -33.70
CA TYR A 427 -6.19 -11.60 -34.00
C TYR A 427 -5.73 -12.63 -35.04
N GLN A 428 -6.09 -13.90 -34.88
CA GLN A 428 -5.72 -14.96 -35.80
C GLN A 428 -6.30 -14.75 -37.17
N LYS A 429 -7.58 -14.39 -37.27
CA LYS A 429 -8.25 -14.11 -38.52
C LYS A 429 -7.55 -13.02 -39.33
N LEU A 430 -7.13 -11.94 -38.68
CA LEU A 430 -6.39 -10.85 -39.34
C LEU A 430 -5.01 -11.30 -39.85
N ILE A 431 -4.34 -12.19 -39.10
CA ILE A 431 -3.06 -12.79 -39.54
C ILE A 431 -3.28 -13.64 -40.81
N ASP A 432 -4.33 -14.47 -40.79
CA ASP A 432 -4.65 -15.34 -41.92
C ASP A 432 -5.01 -14.49 -43.17
N GLU A 433 -5.83 -13.44 -43.03
CA GLU A 433 -6.16 -12.49 -44.09
C GLU A 433 -4.91 -11.78 -44.64
N ARG A 434 -3.98 -11.37 -43.79
CA ARG A 434 -2.71 -10.77 -44.22
C ARG A 434 -1.86 -11.78 -44.97
N THR A 435 -1.76 -13.01 -44.50
CA THR A 435 -0.99 -14.07 -45.13
C THR A 435 -1.56 -14.42 -46.51
N GLU A 436 -2.89 -14.52 -46.62
CA GLU A 436 -3.56 -14.70 -47.89
C GLU A 436 -3.24 -13.57 -48.87
N LYS A 437 -3.32 -12.30 -48.43
CA LYS A 437 -2.94 -11.14 -49.23
C LYS A 437 -1.48 -11.17 -49.67
N GLN A 438 -0.57 -11.57 -48.78
CA GLN A 438 0.86 -11.70 -49.08
C GLN A 438 1.13 -12.74 -50.16
N ASN A 439 0.38 -13.85 -50.16
CA ASN A 439 0.54 -14.96 -51.11
C ASN A 439 -0.13 -14.71 -52.48
N GLN A 440 -0.95 -13.67 -52.64
CA GLN A 440 -1.52 -13.33 -53.91
C GLN A 440 -0.43 -12.95 -54.93
N THR A 441 -0.46 -13.53 -56.11
CA THR A 441 0.48 -13.26 -57.21
C THR A 441 -0.22 -12.52 -58.36
N TRP A 442 0.54 -11.79 -59.18
CA TRP A 442 0.00 -11.11 -60.34
C TRP A 442 -0.55 -12.10 -61.37
N GLU A 443 0.08 -13.26 -61.48
CA GLU A 443 -0.32 -14.34 -62.40
C GLU A 443 -1.72 -14.87 -62.10
N ALA A 444 -2.15 -14.81 -60.83
CA ALA A 444 -3.49 -15.22 -60.39
C ALA A 444 -4.48 -14.03 -60.28
N ALA A 445 -4.05 -12.83 -60.59
CA ALA A 445 -4.91 -11.65 -60.52
C ALA A 445 -5.96 -11.65 -61.66
N ALA A 446 -7.19 -11.28 -61.31
CA ALA A 446 -8.28 -11.23 -62.28
C ALA A 446 -8.00 -10.25 -63.46
N GLU A 447 -7.30 -9.17 -63.18
CA GLU A 447 -6.85 -8.19 -64.14
C GLU A 447 -5.94 -8.78 -65.22
N LYS A 448 -5.04 -9.71 -64.81
CA LYS A 448 -4.12 -10.37 -65.73
C LYS A 448 -4.86 -11.20 -66.78
N VAL A 449 -5.95 -11.86 -66.44
CA VAL A 449 -6.75 -12.67 -67.33
C VAL A 449 -7.28 -11.84 -68.49
N VAL A 450 -7.66 -10.58 -68.29
CA VAL A 450 -8.10 -9.63 -69.28
C VAL A 450 -6.94 -9.31 -70.26
N PHE A 451 -5.76 -9.02 -69.72
CA PHE A 451 -4.57 -8.72 -70.52
C PHE A 451 -4.08 -9.93 -71.34
N ASP A 452 -4.17 -11.15 -70.79
CA ASP A 452 -3.81 -12.37 -71.51
C ASP A 452 -4.70 -12.63 -72.68
N LYS A 453 -6.00 -12.28 -72.54
CA LYS A 453 -6.95 -12.34 -73.66
C LYS A 453 -6.63 -11.30 -74.71
N ASP A 454 -6.39 -10.04 -74.33
CA ASP A 454 -5.99 -8.97 -75.27
C ASP A 454 -4.69 -9.34 -76.01
N LEU A 455 -3.72 -9.98 -75.32
CA LEU A 455 -2.47 -10.46 -75.90
C LEU A 455 -2.74 -11.52 -76.93
N ALA A 456 -3.63 -12.49 -76.67
CA ALA A 456 -4.00 -13.55 -77.60
C ALA A 456 -4.65 -12.96 -78.87
N ASP A 457 -5.48 -11.92 -78.73
CA ASP A 457 -6.10 -11.23 -79.86
C ASP A 457 -5.06 -10.45 -80.71
N ILE A 458 -4.08 -9.82 -80.08
CA ILE A 458 -2.95 -9.17 -80.76
C ILE A 458 -2.08 -10.20 -81.46
N GLU A 459 -1.74 -11.32 -80.84
CA GLU A 459 -0.95 -12.40 -81.44
C GLU A 459 -1.66 -13.05 -82.62
N ALA A 460 -2.98 -13.20 -82.56
CA ALA A 460 -3.76 -13.69 -83.66
C ALA A 460 -3.75 -12.75 -84.92
N SER A 461 -3.47 -11.46 -84.69
CA SER A 461 -3.34 -10.46 -85.81
C SER A 461 -1.93 -10.42 -86.42
N LYS A 462 -1.01 -11.29 -85.99
CA LYS A 462 0.37 -11.32 -86.47
C LYS A 462 0.43 -11.63 -87.97
N PRO A 463 1.05 -10.76 -88.87
CA PRO A 463 1.22 -11.04 -90.25
C PRO A 463 2.12 -12.27 -90.50
N VAL A 464 1.75 -13.09 -91.54
CA VAL A 464 2.55 -14.25 -91.95
C VAL A 464 3.72 -13.75 -92.79
N ALA A 465 4.87 -13.48 -92.18
CA ALA A 465 6.07 -13.13 -92.91
C ALA A 465 6.74 -14.38 -93.48
N LYS A 466 7.37 -14.31 -94.68
CA LYS A 466 8.28 -15.36 -95.19
C LYS A 466 9.46 -15.46 -94.21
N VAL A 467 9.53 -16.62 -93.57
CA VAL A 467 10.48 -16.84 -92.52
C VAL A 467 11.86 -17.07 -93.08
N ASP A 468 12.82 -16.19 -92.83
CA ASP A 468 14.23 -16.46 -92.93
C ASP A 468 14.61 -17.23 -91.65
N ALA A 469 15.16 -18.45 -91.71
CA ALA A 469 15.45 -19.34 -90.61
C ALA A 469 16.37 -18.69 -89.56
N THR A 470 17.25 -17.79 -89.95
CA THR A 470 18.15 -17.01 -89.09
C THR A 470 17.41 -15.98 -88.25
N ILE A 471 16.35 -15.40 -88.77
CA ILE A 471 15.53 -14.44 -88.04
C ILE A 471 14.71 -15.12 -86.94
N GLU A 472 14.18 -16.33 -87.21
CA GLU A 472 13.39 -17.10 -86.26
C GLU A 472 14.26 -17.65 -85.14
N GLU A 473 15.48 -18.08 -85.44
CA GLU A 473 16.48 -18.50 -84.42
C GLU A 473 16.86 -17.34 -83.49
N ASN A 474 17.07 -16.13 -84.03
CA ASN A 474 17.37 -14.94 -83.21
C ASN A 474 16.16 -14.47 -82.36
N LYS A 475 14.94 -14.58 -82.88
CA LYS A 475 13.72 -14.29 -82.11
C LYS A 475 13.57 -15.27 -80.92
N GLU A 476 13.75 -16.56 -81.12
CA GLU A 476 13.65 -17.57 -80.08
C GLU A 476 14.77 -17.38 -79.00
N LYS A 477 16.03 -17.08 -79.42
CA LYS A 477 17.11 -16.70 -78.51
C LYS A 477 16.75 -15.46 -77.72
N LYS A 478 16.21 -14.42 -78.34
CA LYS A 478 15.75 -13.20 -77.66
C LYS A 478 14.67 -13.49 -76.63
N LYS A 479 13.67 -14.33 -77.00
CA LYS A 479 12.62 -14.74 -76.06
C LYS A 479 13.16 -15.44 -74.83
N THR A 480 14.10 -16.38 -75.01
CA THR A 480 14.74 -17.11 -73.95
C THR A 480 15.54 -16.18 -73.05
N LEU A 481 16.37 -15.30 -73.61
CA LEU A 481 17.15 -14.30 -72.86
C LEU A 481 16.25 -13.31 -72.14
N THR A 482 15.12 -12.89 -72.72
CA THR A 482 14.14 -12.01 -72.07
C THR A 482 13.54 -12.71 -70.84
N SER A 483 13.16 -13.97 -70.94
CA SER A 483 12.66 -14.74 -69.82
C SER A 483 13.71 -14.87 -68.70
N GLN A 484 14.98 -15.14 -69.02
CA GLN A 484 16.08 -15.22 -68.07
C GLN A 484 16.32 -13.84 -67.39
N ARG A 485 16.26 -12.74 -68.20
CA ARG A 485 16.36 -11.37 -67.66
C ARG A 485 15.26 -11.08 -66.64
N ASP A 486 14.01 -11.43 -66.96
CA ASP A 486 12.86 -11.18 -66.08
C ASP A 486 12.95 -11.99 -64.77
N GLU A 487 13.48 -13.20 -64.82
CA GLU A 487 13.78 -13.99 -63.64
C GLU A 487 14.87 -13.33 -62.75
N LEU A 488 15.95 -12.82 -63.36
CA LEU A 488 16.97 -12.06 -62.65
C LEU A 488 16.45 -10.77 -62.06
N VAL A 489 15.55 -10.05 -62.74
CA VAL A 489 14.89 -8.85 -62.21
C VAL A 489 14.08 -9.17 -60.97
N ASN A 490 13.34 -10.28 -60.96
CA ASN A 490 12.61 -10.73 -59.78
C ASN A 490 13.55 -11.08 -58.60
N GLN A 491 14.68 -11.72 -58.85
CA GLN A 491 15.68 -12.04 -57.83
C GLN A 491 16.37 -10.76 -57.30
N ILE A 492 16.70 -9.78 -58.15
CA ILE A 492 17.30 -8.51 -57.76
C ILE A 492 16.34 -7.66 -56.93
N ALA A 493 15.03 -7.79 -57.08
CA ALA A 493 14.03 -7.11 -56.26
C ALA A 493 14.18 -7.44 -54.74
N GLY A 494 14.80 -8.57 -54.39
CA GLY A 494 15.15 -8.93 -53.04
C GLY A 494 16.12 -7.94 -52.36
N GLU A 495 16.96 -7.21 -53.14
CA GLU A 495 17.87 -6.20 -52.57
C GLU A 495 17.12 -5.04 -51.91
N GLU A 496 16.03 -4.59 -52.51
CA GLU A 496 15.19 -3.52 -51.92
C GLU A 496 14.52 -4.00 -50.63
N THR A 497 14.14 -5.27 -50.60
CA THR A 497 13.63 -5.90 -49.37
C THR A 497 14.68 -5.87 -48.28
N ASN A 498 15.92 -6.25 -48.59
CA ASN A 498 17.03 -6.21 -47.61
C ASN A 498 17.32 -4.79 -47.14
N LYS A 499 17.30 -3.77 -48.01
CA LYS A 499 17.46 -2.35 -47.58
C LYS A 499 16.35 -1.92 -46.61
N ARG A 500 15.11 -2.34 -46.86
CA ARG A 500 13.99 -2.06 -45.96
C ARG A 500 14.17 -2.75 -44.61
N ILE A 501 14.66 -3.98 -44.58
CA ILE A 501 15.00 -4.71 -43.35
C ILE A 501 16.08 -3.97 -42.55
N ASP A 502 17.16 -3.52 -43.24
CA ASP A 502 18.24 -2.79 -42.58
C ASP A 502 17.74 -1.46 -41.97
N THR A 503 16.90 -0.73 -42.70
CA THR A 503 16.27 0.50 -42.21
C THR A 503 15.38 0.25 -40.99
N GLU A 504 14.61 -0.82 -40.98
CA GLU A 504 13.71 -1.16 -39.86
C GLU A 504 14.52 -1.65 -38.64
N LYS A 505 15.58 -2.41 -38.86
CA LYS A 505 16.54 -2.80 -37.80
C LYS A 505 17.19 -1.58 -37.17
N GLU A 506 17.61 -0.60 -37.97
CA GLU A 506 18.18 0.66 -37.45
C GLU A 506 17.17 1.42 -36.58
N LYS A 507 15.92 1.53 -37.01
CA LYS A 507 14.84 2.13 -36.19
C LYS A 507 14.62 1.40 -34.88
N LEU A 508 14.59 0.06 -34.92
CA LEU A 508 14.43 -0.75 -33.71
C LEU A 508 15.61 -0.59 -32.74
N ASN A 509 16.84 -0.52 -33.28
CA ASN A 509 18.05 -0.29 -32.47
C ASN A 509 18.03 1.11 -31.84
N ASN A 510 17.68 2.15 -32.60
CA ASN A 510 17.54 3.51 -32.09
C ASN A 510 16.45 3.55 -30.99
N ARG A 511 15.33 2.87 -31.21
CA ARG A 511 14.26 2.75 -30.20
C ARG A 511 14.76 2.04 -28.94
N SER A 512 15.60 1.01 -29.06
CA SER A 512 16.23 0.33 -27.90
C SER A 512 17.10 1.27 -27.07
N VAL A 513 17.87 2.14 -27.72
CA VAL A 513 18.69 3.17 -27.06
C VAL A 513 17.80 4.18 -26.32
N GLU A 514 16.74 4.67 -26.98
CA GLU A 514 15.79 5.60 -26.35
C GLU A 514 15.12 4.98 -25.11
N LEU A 515 14.66 3.73 -25.21
CA LEU A 515 14.03 3.03 -24.09
C LEU A 515 15.01 2.81 -22.94
N SER A 516 16.26 2.46 -23.24
CA SER A 516 17.32 2.32 -22.25
C SER A 516 17.58 3.63 -21.50
N GLN A 517 17.55 4.76 -22.22
CA GLN A 517 17.68 6.08 -21.59
C GLN A 517 16.47 6.40 -20.69
N ILE A 518 15.25 6.12 -21.15
CA ILE A 518 14.02 6.31 -20.35
C ILE A 518 14.09 5.47 -19.06
N ILE A 519 14.54 4.22 -19.16
CA ILE A 519 14.70 3.32 -18.00
C ILE A 519 15.71 3.88 -17.01
N ALA A 520 16.85 4.39 -17.50
CA ALA A 520 17.88 5.01 -16.69
C ALA A 520 17.38 6.28 -15.99
N ASP A 521 16.73 7.18 -16.73
CA ASP A 521 16.17 8.42 -16.21
C ASP A 521 15.12 8.17 -15.13
N CYS A 522 14.20 7.22 -15.40
CA CYS A 522 13.22 6.79 -14.41
C CYS A 522 13.89 6.17 -13.17
N GLY A 523 14.94 5.37 -13.37
CA GLY A 523 15.74 4.76 -12.30
C GLY A 523 16.39 5.82 -11.41
N GLU A 524 16.95 6.86 -11.99
CA GLU A 524 17.55 7.97 -11.26
C GLU A 524 16.52 8.71 -10.41
N VAL A 525 15.36 9.08 -10.98
CA VAL A 525 14.29 9.76 -10.24
C VAL A 525 13.80 8.90 -9.08
N ILE A 526 13.58 7.59 -9.29
CA ILE A 526 13.17 6.64 -8.24
C ILE A 526 14.22 6.58 -7.14
N SER A 527 15.50 6.53 -7.50
CA SER A 527 16.61 6.50 -6.55
C SER A 527 16.66 7.77 -5.71
N GLN A 528 16.55 8.95 -6.34
CA GLN A 528 16.50 10.24 -5.62
C GLN A 528 15.30 10.33 -4.67
N ILE A 529 14.12 9.84 -5.08
CA ILE A 529 12.93 9.79 -4.22
C ILE A 529 13.16 8.89 -3.00
N LYS A 530 13.74 7.71 -3.19
CA LYS A 530 14.08 6.80 -2.08
C LYS A 530 15.11 7.42 -1.14
N ALA A 531 16.18 7.99 -1.69
CA ALA A 531 17.22 8.64 -0.92
C ALA A 531 16.71 9.85 -0.11
N TYR A 532 15.86 10.69 -0.71
CA TYR A 532 15.22 11.81 -0.03
C TYR A 532 14.31 11.32 1.13
N LYS A 533 13.47 10.30 0.89
CA LYS A 533 12.65 9.71 1.94
C LYS A 533 13.50 9.23 3.11
N LYS A 534 14.56 8.49 2.83
CA LYS A 534 15.50 8.00 3.85
C LYS A 534 16.18 9.13 4.60
N ALA A 535 16.64 10.16 3.90
CA ALA A 535 17.23 11.33 4.55
C ALA A 535 16.26 12.07 5.46
N LYS A 536 14.99 12.23 5.02
CA LYS A 536 13.92 12.84 5.83
C LYS A 536 13.63 12.01 7.08
N ILE A 537 13.55 10.70 6.95
CA ILE A 537 13.35 9.76 8.06
C ILE A 537 14.51 9.88 9.05
N ASN A 538 15.75 9.77 8.57
CA ASN A 538 16.94 9.84 9.43
C ASN A 538 17.02 11.17 10.19
N LEU A 539 16.68 12.28 9.54
CA LEU A 539 16.68 13.58 10.18
C LEU A 539 15.60 13.67 11.28
N VAL A 540 14.40 13.13 11.02
CA VAL A 540 13.33 13.04 12.03
C VAL A 540 13.78 12.17 13.19
N GLU A 541 14.33 10.99 12.92
CA GLU A 541 14.82 10.07 13.93
C GLU A 541 15.93 10.70 14.79
N GLN A 542 16.91 11.37 14.17
CA GLN A 542 17.97 12.06 14.90
C GLN A 542 17.42 13.15 15.80
N LYS A 543 16.50 13.99 15.29
CA LYS A 543 15.89 15.06 16.09
C LYS A 543 15.05 14.51 17.25
N VAL A 544 14.24 13.51 16.98
CA VAL A 544 13.43 12.87 18.04
C VAL A 544 14.34 12.21 19.06
N ASN A 545 15.30 11.41 18.62
CA ASN A 545 16.20 10.67 19.50
C ASN A 545 17.13 11.56 20.34
N SER A 546 17.35 12.81 19.95
CA SER A 546 18.15 13.77 20.75
C SER A 546 17.50 14.13 22.10
N TYR A 547 16.24 13.86 22.29
CA TYR A 547 15.53 14.10 23.56
C TYR A 547 15.62 12.94 24.54
N PHE A 548 16.08 11.75 24.10
CA PHE A 548 16.12 10.53 24.90
C PHE A 548 17.56 10.13 25.22
N SER A 549 17.76 9.58 26.40
CA SER A 549 19.09 9.25 26.91
C SER A 549 19.37 7.74 26.93
N LEU A 550 18.38 6.93 27.28
CA LEU A 550 18.49 5.47 27.42
C LEU A 550 17.94 4.71 26.23
N ILE A 551 17.02 5.33 25.51
CA ILE A 551 16.33 4.68 24.39
C ILE A 551 16.63 5.35 23.06
N ARG A 552 16.35 4.60 22.00
CA ARG A 552 16.24 5.11 20.63
C ARG A 552 14.94 4.65 20.01
N TRP A 553 14.25 5.58 19.34
CA TRP A 553 13.07 5.27 18.55
C TRP A 553 13.46 4.85 17.16
N LYS A 554 12.92 3.72 16.71
CA LYS A 554 12.91 3.27 15.32
C LYS A 554 11.55 3.55 14.71
N PHE A 555 11.50 4.29 13.60
CA PHE A 555 10.25 4.61 12.91
C PHE A 555 10.04 3.81 11.64
N TYR A 556 11.08 3.11 11.15
CA TYR A 556 11.03 2.31 9.94
C TYR A 556 11.85 1.04 10.08
N GLU A 557 11.33 -0.02 9.45
CA GLU A 557 12.03 -1.29 9.30
C GLU A 557 12.08 -1.65 7.82
N GLN A 558 13.25 -2.08 7.34
CA GLN A 558 13.41 -2.48 5.95
C GLN A 558 12.78 -3.86 5.74
N ASN A 559 11.82 -3.96 4.84
CA ASN A 559 11.23 -5.25 4.48
C ASN A 559 12.23 -6.04 3.65
N LYS A 560 12.73 -7.16 4.18
CA LYS A 560 13.74 -8.02 3.54
C LYS A 560 13.29 -8.63 2.20
N ILE A 561 11.98 -8.59 1.90
CA ILE A 561 11.42 -9.26 0.71
C ILE A 561 11.27 -8.29 -0.48
N ASN A 562 10.86 -7.05 -0.23
CA ASN A 562 10.43 -6.13 -1.31
C ASN A 562 11.23 -4.83 -1.36
N ASP A 563 12.26 -4.66 -0.53
CA ASP A 563 13.02 -3.41 -0.38
C ASP A 563 12.15 -2.18 -0.03
N ASP A 564 10.87 -2.43 0.36
CA ASP A 564 9.94 -1.42 0.83
C ASP A 564 10.13 -1.20 2.35
N GLU A 565 10.05 0.05 2.78
CA GLU A 565 10.14 0.42 4.19
C GLU A 565 8.77 0.23 4.85
N LYS A 566 8.73 -0.56 5.94
CA LYS A 566 7.56 -0.70 6.80
C LYS A 566 7.62 0.35 7.91
N GLU A 567 6.54 1.08 8.09
CA GLU A 567 6.40 2.02 9.19
C GLU A 567 6.21 1.27 10.52
N ILE A 568 7.07 1.57 11.49
CA ILE A 568 7.03 1.04 12.86
C ILE A 568 7.16 2.19 13.86
N CYS A 569 7.00 1.93 15.13
CA CYS A 569 7.30 2.86 16.21
C CYS A 569 7.71 2.04 17.45
N THR A 570 8.98 1.67 17.46
CA THR A 570 9.54 0.78 18.49
C THR A 570 10.63 1.52 19.24
N ALA A 571 10.54 1.49 20.58
CA ALA A 571 11.62 1.95 21.44
C ALA A 571 12.60 0.79 21.65
N ILE A 572 13.88 1.04 21.41
CA ILE A 572 14.96 0.09 21.66
C ILE A 572 15.94 0.68 22.66
N ASP A 573 16.51 -0.17 23.51
CA ASP A 573 17.57 0.23 24.42
C ASP A 573 18.91 0.37 23.70
N LYS A 574 19.97 0.68 24.46
CA LYS A 574 21.34 0.80 23.94
C LYS A 574 21.90 -0.50 23.35
N ASP A 575 21.38 -1.66 23.77
CA ASP A 575 21.79 -2.98 23.32
C ASP A 575 20.95 -3.46 22.11
N GLY A 576 19.96 -2.68 21.70
CA GLY A 576 19.08 -2.97 20.56
C GLY A 576 17.89 -3.85 20.91
N ILE A 577 17.58 -4.03 22.19
CA ILE A 577 16.45 -4.83 22.67
C ILE A 577 15.19 -3.94 22.69
N ASP A 578 14.09 -4.47 22.16
CA ASP A 578 12.81 -3.77 22.12
C ASP A 578 12.19 -3.64 23.51
N TYR A 579 11.50 -2.52 23.75
CA TYR A 579 10.75 -2.26 24.99
C TYR A 579 9.84 -3.41 25.42
N ASP A 580 9.17 -4.04 24.46
CA ASP A 580 8.23 -5.15 24.72
C ASP A 580 8.93 -6.50 25.01
N ASN A 581 10.24 -6.59 24.78
CA ASN A 581 11.04 -7.82 24.92
C ASN A 581 12.09 -7.74 26.04
N THR A 582 12.14 -6.63 26.77
CA THR A 582 13.09 -6.43 27.85
C THR A 582 12.50 -6.81 29.23
N ASN A 583 13.34 -6.86 30.28
CA ASN A 583 12.91 -7.17 31.63
C ASN A 583 12.14 -6.01 32.29
N ASP A 584 11.37 -6.32 33.36
CA ASP A 584 10.52 -5.35 34.05
C ASP A 584 11.28 -4.11 34.57
N GLY A 585 12.52 -4.27 35.01
CA GLY A 585 13.35 -3.16 35.50
C GLY A 585 13.73 -2.20 34.41
N THR A 586 14.25 -2.71 33.30
CA THR A 586 14.60 -1.93 32.13
C THR A 586 13.35 -1.25 31.51
N VAL A 587 12.18 -1.91 31.52
CA VAL A 587 10.91 -1.30 31.09
C VAL A 587 10.58 -0.03 31.86
N ILE A 588 10.84 -0.01 33.18
CA ILE A 588 10.59 1.17 34.01
C ILE A 588 11.58 2.28 33.67
N ASP A 589 12.86 1.98 33.54
CA ASP A 589 13.89 2.97 33.21
C ASP A 589 13.67 3.55 31.83
N MET A 590 13.39 2.71 30.82
CA MET A 590 13.00 3.15 29.47
C MET A 590 11.71 3.99 29.50
N GLY A 591 10.71 3.59 30.30
CA GLY A 591 9.47 4.32 30.46
C GLY A 591 9.67 5.72 31.03
N VAL A 592 10.51 5.87 32.02
CA VAL A 592 10.89 7.18 32.62
C VAL A 592 11.63 8.04 31.59
N ASP A 593 12.57 7.48 30.84
CA ASP A 593 13.29 8.19 29.76
C ASP A 593 12.33 8.65 28.67
N ILE A 594 11.36 7.79 28.28
CA ILE A 594 10.31 8.14 27.30
C ILE A 594 9.54 9.38 27.76
N ILE A 595 9.02 9.38 28.97
CA ILE A 595 8.22 10.49 29.48
C ILE A 595 9.08 11.74 29.67
N SER A 596 10.29 11.60 30.21
CA SER A 596 11.25 12.72 30.34
C SER A 596 11.59 13.34 28.98
N GLY A 597 11.90 12.52 27.97
CA GLY A 597 12.21 12.99 26.62
C GLY A 597 11.03 13.71 25.96
N ILE A 598 9.80 13.19 26.09
CA ILE A 598 8.60 13.85 25.57
C ILE A 598 8.35 15.17 26.32
N SER A 599 8.55 15.19 27.66
CA SER A 599 8.42 16.40 28.48
C SER A 599 9.40 17.49 28.03
N LYS A 600 10.69 17.15 27.86
CA LYS A 600 11.73 18.06 27.37
C LYS A 600 11.40 18.60 25.98
N ALA A 601 11.05 17.72 25.05
CA ALA A 601 10.73 18.10 23.67
C ALA A 601 9.50 19.02 23.57
N SER A 602 8.49 18.81 24.43
CA SER A 602 7.28 19.62 24.45
C SER A 602 7.34 20.83 25.39
N ASN A 603 8.40 20.92 26.21
CA ASN A 603 8.54 21.90 27.30
C ASN A 603 7.33 21.87 28.27
N ILE A 604 6.87 20.65 28.60
CA ILE A 604 5.73 20.40 29.49
C ILE A 604 6.20 19.43 30.59
N PHE A 605 6.23 19.90 31.82
CA PHE A 605 6.65 19.12 33.00
C PHE A 605 5.47 19.01 33.97
N VAL A 606 4.94 17.81 34.12
CA VAL A 606 3.79 17.51 34.99
C VAL A 606 4.17 16.37 35.92
N PRO A 607 3.45 16.15 37.05
CA PRO A 607 3.77 15.09 37.98
C PRO A 607 3.77 13.71 37.33
N LEU A 608 4.87 12.97 37.44
CA LEU A 608 5.04 11.63 36.92
C LEU A 608 4.93 10.61 38.05
N PHE A 609 3.99 9.67 37.93
CA PHE A 609 3.86 8.53 38.84
C PHE A 609 4.50 7.29 38.22
N VAL A 610 5.41 6.68 38.93
CA VAL A 610 6.15 5.48 38.51
C VAL A 610 5.86 4.35 39.50
N ASP A 611 5.13 3.33 39.04
CA ASP A 611 4.83 2.13 39.84
C ASP A 611 5.97 1.11 39.75
N ARG A 612 6.08 0.23 40.75
CA ARG A 612 7.10 -0.84 40.87
C ARG A 612 8.54 -0.33 40.97
N LYS A 613 8.79 0.71 41.73
CA LYS A 613 10.15 1.23 41.93
C LYS A 613 11.14 0.13 42.35
N GLU A 614 10.67 -0.89 43.05
CA GLU A 614 11.47 -2.02 43.50
C GLU A 614 12.11 -2.84 42.38
N SER A 615 11.61 -2.72 41.17
CA SER A 615 12.15 -3.39 39.98
C SER A 615 13.11 -2.51 39.17
N ALA A 616 13.14 -1.19 39.39
CA ALA A 616 14.01 -0.28 38.66
C ALA A 616 15.44 -0.38 39.17
N GLU A 617 16.41 -0.55 38.27
CA GLU A 617 17.84 -0.62 38.64
C GLU A 617 18.45 0.77 38.77
N HIS A 618 17.99 1.74 37.99
CA HIS A 618 18.53 3.08 37.90
C HIS A 618 17.46 4.14 38.13
N ILE A 619 17.81 5.23 38.77
CA ILE A 619 16.96 6.42 38.86
C ILE A 619 17.40 7.36 37.74
N VAL A 620 16.56 7.45 36.68
CA VAL A 620 16.80 8.41 35.62
C VAL A 620 16.50 9.81 36.13
N PRO A 621 17.46 10.77 36.08
CA PRO A 621 17.20 12.14 36.48
C PRO A 621 16.14 12.77 35.56
N VAL A 622 15.09 13.31 36.15
CA VAL A 622 14.01 13.99 35.40
C VAL A 622 13.83 15.42 35.94
N GLU A 623 13.37 16.31 35.09
CA GLU A 623 13.10 17.70 35.46
C GLU A 623 11.71 17.90 36.05
N GLN A 624 10.81 16.95 35.84
CA GLN A 624 9.47 16.94 36.41
C GLN A 624 9.43 16.33 37.81
N GLN A 625 8.42 16.69 38.58
CA GLN A 625 8.14 16.04 39.86
C GLN A 625 7.92 14.55 39.62
N ILE A 626 8.62 13.69 40.36
CA ILE A 626 8.48 12.24 40.26
C ILE A 626 8.02 11.63 41.57
N ILE A 627 6.98 10.79 41.49
CA ILE A 627 6.39 10.08 42.63
C ILE A 627 6.50 8.58 42.37
N TYR A 628 7.39 7.91 43.08
CA TYR A 628 7.58 6.48 43.00
C TYR A 628 6.61 5.74 43.93
N LEU A 629 5.98 4.69 43.42
CA LEU A 629 5.20 3.74 44.20
C LEU A 629 6.04 2.47 44.37
N GLN A 630 6.43 2.17 45.60
CA GLN A 630 7.33 1.06 45.93
C GLN A 630 6.63 0.01 46.78
N CYS A 631 6.74 -1.26 46.41
CA CYS A 631 6.24 -2.37 47.21
C CYS A 631 7.33 -2.82 48.20
N ILE A 632 7.02 -2.77 49.50
CA ILE A 632 7.88 -3.32 50.56
C ILE A 632 7.02 -4.26 51.40
N TYR A 633 7.38 -5.54 51.41
CA TYR A 633 6.61 -6.57 52.08
C TYR A 633 6.48 -6.31 53.59
N GLY A 634 5.27 -6.41 54.11
CA GLY A 634 5.00 -6.29 55.57
C GLY A 634 5.03 -4.86 56.14
N GLN A 635 5.34 -3.84 55.32
CA GLN A 635 5.40 -2.46 55.81
C GLN A 635 4.06 -1.72 55.62
N PRO A 636 3.69 -0.83 56.59
CA PRO A 636 2.58 0.08 56.43
C PRO A 636 2.86 1.10 55.30
N LEU A 637 1.82 1.87 54.94
CA LEU A 637 1.99 2.99 54.01
C LEU A 637 2.92 4.04 54.61
N GLU A 638 4.00 4.34 53.92
CA GLU A 638 4.97 5.35 54.31
C GLU A 638 5.23 6.29 53.10
N ILE A 639 5.35 7.58 53.40
CA ILE A 639 5.54 8.64 52.41
C ILE A 639 6.82 9.40 52.76
N LYS A 640 7.84 9.35 51.87
CA LYS A 640 9.15 9.94 52.12
C LYS A 640 9.60 10.83 50.96
N SER A 641 10.18 11.98 51.29
CA SER A 641 10.99 12.76 50.32
C SER A 641 12.31 12.03 50.05
N VAL A 642 12.77 12.08 48.80
CA VAL A 642 14.04 11.44 48.36
C VAL A 642 15.00 12.49 47.89
#